data_06f63cf9c618b3f2263afe101987ff41
#
_entry.id   06f63cf9c618b3f2263afe101987ff41
#
_cell.length_a   1.000
_cell.length_b   1.000
_cell.length_c   1.000
_cell.angle_alpha   90.00
_cell.angle_beta   90.00
_cell.angle_gamma   90.00
#
_symmetry.space_group_name_H-M   'P 1'
#
loop_
_entity.id
_entity.type
_entity.pdbx_description
1 polymer ?
#
loop_
_entity_poly.entity_id
_entity_poly.type
_entity_poly.pdbx_seq_one_letter_code
_entity_poly.pdbx_strand_id
1 'polypeptide(L)'
;MDVNPGTGIEPKTSLGSIGSLPSLALDSGIPAGMTQNLFTLNAKGGVSWTKGTTQSQKDAITRRYFDHLSYDEKLEYCDRPEQIEGASPEAWLEINAHLGTNATNIQELIDQLGKARFGHTPKVGDAFCGGGSIPFEAARIGCEAYGSDLNPVAALLTWASIHLIGGGKAVQEKVQAAQQAAFSAADKQITEWGIEHNEKGWRADAYLYCVEAVCPATGYLLPLAPNWIISEKYNVCAVLKADPENKRYDIEIVTNADKETMAKAKLGTIQDGRMVCPETGDSYSISSIRGDKTIDGKNVYSLRLWENEDLIPRPNDTFQERPYCVRWVETYWTTNAKGEDVEKTIRHYCSVTEEDLNREKLVLDLLKERFNDWQEKGYIPSHEIEDGNETTRLKRERGWSYWHQLFTPRQLLWQGLLRERMRHLSDDVKEVEVASLLMAGILANFNSKLCIWDKSMAKSGGIGAFVQTFSDQTFSTLYNYGSRCGDTISRTWDHELTSNIRCNCNNFSTENIDARQVLQTSDLWINDPPYADAVNYHELLDFYLAWYTAINDIFPEWALSSRKALAVQGSGEDFKKSMVEIYSNLAKKMPDNGLQMVQFTHQDPAVWADLGMILWAAGLHVSSAWTIATEATSGLKKGNYVQGTVLLVLRKRTNHDEIFRDELPSMIEDEVKRQLDDMLALDDKEMPNFGDTDYQLAAYAAALRVMTQYASIEGIHIENELYREKQKNQKSEFEKLIDQAVEIACNYLIPKGFDEFQWKGLAATERLYLKGLELEKHGELRSGAYQELAKGFGVREYTFMFAKTKANEVRFKTGTEFKRSNLGGENFAGSLMRHVLFALHETVSKENAQEGVNYLRTEVKDFWGNRKKIMEILRYLNRLAHIDHMTQWEADAEAAQTLAGAIENYNA
;
A
#
# COMPACT_ATOMS: atom_id res chain seq x y z
N MET A 1 -8.62 12.70 -23.44
CA MET A 1 -7.20 12.43 -23.11
C MET A 1 -6.44 12.39 -24.41
N ASP A 2 -5.64 13.40 -24.68
CA ASP A 2 -4.81 13.43 -25.89
C ASP A 2 -3.56 12.62 -25.65
N VAL A 3 -3.43 11.50 -26.34
CA VAL A 3 -2.21 10.70 -26.39
C VAL A 3 -1.17 11.49 -27.18
N ASN A 4 -0.11 11.96 -26.51
CA ASN A 4 0.98 12.66 -27.19
C ASN A 4 1.66 11.72 -28.21
N PRO A 5 1.59 11.98 -29.53
CA PRO A 5 2.15 11.09 -30.54
C PRO A 5 3.69 11.05 -30.56
N GLY A 6 4.38 11.83 -29.71
CA GLY A 6 5.82 11.92 -29.64
C GLY A 6 6.51 10.98 -28.64
N THR A 7 5.78 10.37 -27.71
CA THR A 7 6.34 9.37 -26.80
C THR A 7 6.41 8.04 -27.54
N GLY A 8 7.59 7.60 -27.93
CA GLY A 8 7.80 6.30 -28.55
C GLY A 8 7.37 5.18 -27.58
N ILE A 9 6.11 4.76 -27.66
CA ILE A 9 5.60 3.59 -26.93
C ILE A 9 6.27 2.38 -27.57
N GLU A 10 7.42 1.98 -27.07
CA GLU A 10 7.93 0.65 -27.31
C GLU A 10 7.12 -0.31 -26.42
N PRO A 11 6.40 -1.30 -26.98
CA PRO A 11 5.67 -2.27 -26.19
C PRO A 11 6.63 -2.97 -25.24
N LYS A 12 6.44 -2.78 -23.92
CA LYS A 12 7.18 -3.53 -22.90
C LYS A 12 6.93 -5.02 -23.10
N THR A 13 7.98 -5.79 -23.10
CA THR A 13 8.10 -7.20 -23.45
C THR A 13 7.47 -8.18 -22.44
N SER A 14 6.19 -8.01 -22.11
CA SER A 14 5.40 -9.02 -21.40
C SER A 14 4.07 -9.32 -22.10
N LEU A 15 4.13 -9.49 -23.42
CA LEU A 15 3.01 -9.90 -24.25
C LEU A 15 2.88 -11.42 -24.25
N GLY A 16 2.53 -11.98 -23.07
CA GLY A 16 2.18 -13.41 -22.93
C GLY A 16 0.85 -13.82 -23.56
N SER A 17 0.11 -12.89 -24.21
CA SER A 17 -1.21 -13.19 -24.76
C SER A 17 -1.58 -12.43 -26.04
N ILE A 18 -0.61 -12.16 -26.94
CA ILE A 18 -0.97 -11.62 -28.25
C ILE A 18 -1.31 -12.75 -29.21
N GLY A 19 -2.37 -13.51 -28.93
CA GLY A 19 -3.09 -14.27 -29.95
C GLY A 19 -4.03 -13.42 -30.81
N SER A 20 -4.24 -12.14 -30.46
CA SER A 20 -5.27 -11.29 -31.06
C SER A 20 -4.78 -10.16 -31.97
N LEU A 21 -3.48 -9.90 -32.07
CA LEU A 21 -2.96 -8.87 -33.02
C LEU A 21 -3.39 -9.07 -34.49
N PRO A 22 -3.51 -10.29 -35.02
CA PRO A 22 -4.07 -10.49 -36.36
C PRO A 22 -5.55 -10.11 -36.50
N SER A 23 -6.36 -10.27 -35.47
CA SER A 23 -7.79 -9.93 -35.50
C SER A 23 -8.05 -8.42 -35.40
N LEU A 24 -7.27 -7.70 -34.59
CA LEU A 24 -7.28 -6.25 -34.47
C LEU A 24 -6.97 -5.55 -35.79
N ALA A 25 -6.12 -6.15 -36.60
CA ALA A 25 -5.77 -5.64 -37.91
C ALA A 25 -6.90 -5.84 -38.95
N LEU A 26 -7.76 -6.85 -38.79
CA LEU A 26 -8.86 -7.16 -39.73
C LEU A 26 -10.07 -6.21 -39.57
N ASP A 27 -10.33 -5.72 -38.37
CA ASP A 27 -11.43 -4.80 -38.07
C ASP A 27 -11.14 -3.34 -38.49
N SER A 28 -9.94 -3.05 -38.92
CA SER A 28 -9.41 -1.71 -39.06
C SER A 28 -9.73 -1.00 -40.40
N GLY A 29 -10.38 -1.66 -41.35
CA GLY A 29 -10.50 -1.11 -42.72
C GLY A 29 -9.13 -0.97 -43.43
N ILE A 30 -8.03 -1.41 -42.82
CA ILE A 30 -6.73 -1.58 -43.49
C ILE A 30 -6.79 -2.95 -44.20
N PRO A 31 -6.48 -3.02 -45.51
CA PRO A 31 -6.49 -4.30 -46.22
C PRO A 31 -5.63 -5.34 -45.53
N ALA A 32 -6.14 -6.55 -45.29
CA ALA A 32 -5.50 -7.63 -44.55
C ALA A 32 -4.07 -8.01 -45.02
N GLY A 33 -3.76 -7.67 -46.29
CA GLY A 33 -2.40 -7.86 -46.84
C GLY A 33 -1.34 -6.83 -46.38
N MET A 34 -1.75 -5.67 -45.82
CA MET A 34 -0.81 -4.63 -45.37
C MET A 34 -0.38 -4.79 -43.92
N THR A 35 -1.17 -5.45 -43.09
CA THR A 35 -0.90 -5.60 -41.65
C THR A 35 0.09 -6.71 -41.32
N GLN A 36 0.11 -7.79 -42.09
CA GLN A 36 1.07 -8.90 -41.91
C GLN A 36 2.53 -8.50 -42.11
N ASN A 37 2.80 -7.36 -42.74
CA ASN A 37 4.14 -6.88 -43.03
C ASN A 37 4.63 -5.73 -42.14
N LEU A 38 3.83 -5.26 -41.18
CA LEU A 38 4.20 -4.11 -40.34
C LEU A 38 4.98 -4.48 -39.09
N PHE A 39 4.94 -5.75 -38.68
CA PHE A 39 5.64 -6.26 -37.51
C PHE A 39 6.47 -7.50 -37.84
N THR A 40 7.60 -7.65 -37.13
CA THR A 40 8.38 -8.87 -37.12
C THR A 40 8.49 -9.38 -35.69
N LEU A 41 8.23 -10.70 -35.51
CA LEU A 41 8.42 -11.39 -34.24
C LEU A 41 9.86 -11.89 -34.17
N ASN A 42 10.59 -11.55 -33.13
CA ASN A 42 11.90 -12.17 -32.89
C ASN A 42 11.74 -13.55 -32.23
N ALA A 43 12.83 -14.33 -32.22
CA ALA A 43 12.83 -15.71 -31.67
C ALA A 43 12.47 -15.81 -30.17
N LYS A 44 12.35 -14.69 -29.46
CA LYS A 44 11.96 -14.61 -28.04
C LYS A 44 10.55 -14.03 -27.86
N GLY A 45 9.75 -13.90 -28.92
CA GLY A 45 8.40 -13.38 -28.87
C GLY A 45 8.29 -11.85 -28.82
N GLY A 46 9.41 -11.13 -28.90
CA GLY A 46 9.40 -9.66 -28.98
C GLY A 46 8.94 -9.17 -30.34
N VAL A 47 8.08 -8.14 -30.34
CA VAL A 47 7.55 -7.51 -31.54
C VAL A 47 8.41 -6.30 -31.91
N SER A 48 8.81 -6.20 -33.20
CA SER A 48 9.49 -5.02 -33.71
C SER A 48 8.86 -4.54 -35.01
N TRP A 49 8.85 -3.22 -35.22
CA TRP A 49 8.34 -2.64 -36.45
C TRP A 49 9.16 -3.06 -37.66
N THR A 50 8.49 -3.41 -38.74
CA THR A 50 9.17 -3.71 -40.00
C THR A 50 9.86 -2.47 -40.54
N LYS A 51 11.05 -2.63 -41.10
CA LYS A 51 11.81 -1.54 -41.68
C LYS A 51 11.02 -0.87 -42.82
N GLY A 52 10.73 0.43 -42.71
CA GLY A 52 9.92 1.18 -43.69
C GLY A 52 8.52 1.51 -43.22
N THR A 53 8.06 1.03 -42.05
CA THR A 53 6.79 1.44 -41.44
C THR A 53 6.85 2.94 -41.12
N THR A 54 5.93 3.73 -41.70
CA THR A 54 5.87 5.17 -41.48
C THR A 54 5.39 5.51 -40.08
N GLN A 55 5.74 6.71 -39.58
CA GLN A 55 5.27 7.16 -38.25
C GLN A 55 3.73 7.17 -38.19
N SER A 56 3.06 7.70 -39.20
CA SER A 56 1.59 7.71 -39.27
C SER A 56 0.96 6.32 -39.19
N GLN A 57 1.59 5.30 -39.77
CA GLN A 57 1.13 3.91 -39.66
C GLN A 57 1.34 3.36 -38.24
N LYS A 58 2.47 3.67 -37.59
CA LYS A 58 2.74 3.30 -36.21
C LYS A 58 1.69 3.94 -35.30
N ASP A 59 1.47 5.24 -35.45
CA ASP A 59 0.53 6.01 -34.62
C ASP A 59 -0.90 5.49 -34.75
N ALA A 60 -1.34 5.18 -35.97
CA ALA A 60 -2.67 4.63 -36.18
C ALA A 60 -2.87 3.27 -35.51
N ILE A 61 -1.85 2.38 -35.54
CA ILE A 61 -1.92 1.07 -34.92
C ILE A 61 -1.82 1.19 -33.39
N THR A 62 -0.92 2.06 -32.89
CA THR A 62 -0.77 2.31 -31.45
C THR A 62 -2.07 2.88 -30.86
N ARG A 63 -2.70 3.84 -31.56
CA ARG A 63 -3.97 4.42 -31.11
C ARG A 63 -5.07 3.38 -31.00
N ARG A 64 -5.19 2.49 -31.98
CA ARG A 64 -6.15 1.39 -31.94
C ARG A 64 -5.89 0.39 -30.85
N TYR A 65 -4.64 -0.02 -30.67
CA TYR A 65 -4.27 -0.87 -29.57
C TYR A 65 -4.67 -0.24 -28.23
N PHE A 66 -4.39 1.06 -28.08
CA PHE A 66 -4.78 1.80 -26.89
C PHE A 66 -6.30 1.85 -26.71
N ASP A 67 -7.09 2.02 -27.77
CA ASP A 67 -8.55 2.06 -27.70
C ASP A 67 -9.16 0.74 -27.19
N HIS A 68 -8.51 -0.39 -27.45
CA HIS A 68 -8.94 -1.73 -27.00
C HIS A 68 -8.44 -2.14 -25.61
N LEU A 69 -7.53 -1.37 -25.01
CA LEU A 69 -7.08 -1.63 -23.66
C LEU A 69 -8.17 -1.35 -22.64
N SER A 70 -8.21 -2.12 -21.56
CA SER A 70 -9.01 -1.81 -20.38
C SER A 70 -8.58 -0.48 -19.76
N TYR A 71 -9.41 0.07 -18.88
CA TYR A 71 -9.08 1.30 -18.17
C TYR A 71 -7.75 1.18 -17.40
N ASP A 72 -7.54 0.08 -16.67
CA ASP A 72 -6.32 -0.14 -15.90
C ASP A 72 -5.08 -0.29 -16.78
N GLU A 73 -5.20 -1.00 -17.90
CA GLU A 73 -4.11 -1.09 -18.87
C GLU A 73 -3.79 0.28 -19.51
N LYS A 74 -4.81 1.10 -19.79
CA LYS A 74 -4.62 2.48 -20.27
C LYS A 74 -3.86 3.36 -19.29
N LEU A 75 -4.09 3.19 -17.99
CA LEU A 75 -3.39 3.95 -16.94
C LEU A 75 -1.87 3.71 -16.96
N GLU A 76 -1.39 2.54 -17.37
CA GLU A 76 0.04 2.27 -17.50
C GLU A 76 0.74 3.13 -18.57
N TYR A 77 -0.02 3.63 -19.54
CA TYR A 77 0.46 4.44 -20.65
C TYR A 77 0.11 5.93 -20.53
N CYS A 78 -0.63 6.32 -19.50
CA CYS A 78 -0.94 7.71 -19.24
C CYS A 78 0.22 8.41 -18.54
N ASP A 79 0.55 9.61 -19.00
CA ASP A 79 1.41 10.51 -18.25
C ASP A 79 0.70 10.96 -16.97
N ARG A 80 1.47 11.16 -15.93
CA ARG A 80 0.93 11.72 -14.68
C ARG A 80 0.44 13.15 -14.93
N PRO A 81 -0.60 13.61 -14.23
CA PRO A 81 -1.13 14.97 -14.42
C PRO A 81 -0.08 16.07 -14.37
N GLU A 82 0.93 15.91 -13.52
CA GLU A 82 2.05 16.83 -13.39
C GLU A 82 3.02 16.85 -14.59
N GLN A 83 2.96 15.85 -15.47
CA GLN A 83 3.81 15.69 -16.66
C GLN A 83 3.12 16.18 -17.94
N ILE A 84 1.82 16.52 -17.87
CA ILE A 84 1.03 16.97 -19.03
C ILE A 84 1.21 18.47 -19.19
N GLU A 85 1.68 18.90 -20.37
CA GLU A 85 1.86 20.32 -20.70
C GLU A 85 0.54 21.11 -20.88
N GLY A 86 -0.59 20.43 -20.90
CA GLY A 86 -1.92 21.00 -21.02
C GLY A 86 -2.77 20.36 -22.12
N ALA A 87 -4.00 20.83 -22.24
CA ALA A 87 -4.91 20.40 -23.29
C ALA A 87 -4.56 21.01 -24.65
N SER A 88 -4.97 20.37 -25.74
CA SER A 88 -4.80 20.95 -27.08
C SER A 88 -5.63 22.24 -27.28
N PRO A 89 -5.25 23.13 -28.21
CA PRO A 89 -6.07 24.33 -28.50
C PRO A 89 -7.53 24.01 -28.84
N GLU A 90 -7.80 22.89 -29.51
CA GLU A 90 -9.13 22.41 -29.84
C GLU A 90 -9.91 22.00 -28.59
N ALA A 91 -9.26 21.23 -27.70
CA ALA A 91 -9.86 20.82 -26.42
C ALA A 91 -10.16 22.05 -25.55
N TRP A 92 -9.31 23.08 -25.55
CA TRP A 92 -9.59 24.35 -24.85
C TRP A 92 -10.82 25.06 -25.36
N LEU A 93 -11.10 25.02 -26.67
CA LEU A 93 -12.32 25.59 -27.23
C LEU A 93 -13.58 24.90 -26.69
N GLU A 94 -13.56 23.56 -26.62
CA GLU A 94 -14.68 22.78 -26.09
C GLU A 94 -14.85 22.99 -24.57
N ILE A 95 -13.76 22.96 -23.79
CA ILE A 95 -13.77 23.22 -22.35
C ILE A 95 -14.36 24.60 -22.06
N ASN A 96 -13.86 25.64 -22.73
CA ASN A 96 -14.32 27.02 -22.55
C ASN A 96 -15.78 27.19 -22.96
N ALA A 97 -16.23 26.58 -24.05
CA ALA A 97 -17.62 26.62 -24.49
C ALA A 97 -18.56 25.96 -23.47
N HIS A 98 -18.14 24.82 -22.86
CA HIS A 98 -18.92 24.10 -21.87
C HIS A 98 -19.00 24.85 -20.52
N LEU A 99 -17.86 25.41 -20.08
CA LEU A 99 -17.77 26.04 -18.75
C LEU A 99 -18.04 27.57 -18.75
N GLY A 100 -18.21 28.16 -19.93
CA GLY A 100 -18.41 29.61 -20.08
C GLY A 100 -17.16 30.42 -19.73
N THR A 101 -15.96 29.89 -20.01
CA THR A 101 -14.67 30.48 -19.71
C THR A 101 -13.90 30.83 -20.99
N ASN A 102 -12.70 31.42 -20.86
CA ASN A 102 -11.80 31.73 -21.98
C ASN A 102 -10.33 31.44 -21.61
N ALA A 103 -10.10 30.36 -20.84
CA ALA A 103 -8.80 29.95 -20.38
C ALA A 103 -7.96 29.30 -21.49
N THR A 104 -6.64 29.41 -21.38
CA THR A 104 -5.66 28.79 -22.26
C THR A 104 -4.80 27.75 -21.52
N ASN A 105 -4.92 27.69 -20.22
CA ASN A 105 -4.24 26.75 -19.33
C ASN A 105 -5.09 26.47 -18.08
N ILE A 106 -4.68 25.45 -17.31
CA ILE A 106 -5.45 25.01 -16.14
C ILE A 106 -5.53 26.08 -15.05
N GLN A 107 -4.46 26.86 -14.85
CA GLN A 107 -4.41 27.89 -13.82
C GLN A 107 -5.41 29.03 -14.12
N GLU A 108 -5.48 29.46 -15.37
CA GLU A 108 -6.48 30.46 -15.80
C GLU A 108 -7.91 29.93 -15.66
N LEU A 109 -8.14 28.64 -16.01
CA LEU A 109 -9.44 28.00 -15.85
C LEU A 109 -9.89 27.99 -14.40
N ILE A 110 -9.03 27.55 -13.49
CA ILE A 110 -9.30 27.49 -12.05
C ILE A 110 -9.56 28.87 -11.47
N ASP A 111 -8.77 29.88 -11.86
CA ASP A 111 -8.97 31.26 -11.43
C ASP A 111 -10.32 31.81 -11.91
N GLN A 112 -10.70 31.58 -13.16
CA GLN A 112 -11.99 32.03 -13.70
C GLN A 112 -13.17 31.34 -13.03
N LEU A 113 -13.11 30.02 -12.83
CA LEU A 113 -14.15 29.27 -12.12
C LEU A 113 -14.25 29.68 -10.65
N GLY A 114 -13.10 29.90 -9.99
CA GLY A 114 -13.05 30.41 -8.63
C GLY A 114 -13.68 31.79 -8.47
N LYS A 115 -13.33 32.72 -9.35
CA LYS A 115 -13.93 34.06 -9.38
C LYS A 115 -15.43 34.04 -9.63
N ALA A 116 -15.89 33.15 -10.52
CA ALA A 116 -17.32 32.97 -10.78
C ALA A 116 -18.08 32.41 -9.56
N ARG A 117 -17.47 31.49 -8.79
CA ARG A 117 -18.11 30.84 -7.67
C ARG A 117 -17.92 31.56 -6.34
N PHE A 118 -16.70 32.02 -6.04
CA PHE A 118 -16.28 32.56 -4.74
C PHE A 118 -15.95 34.04 -4.78
N GLY A 119 -15.82 34.65 -5.95
CA GLY A 119 -15.39 36.05 -6.13
C GLY A 119 -13.88 36.25 -6.13
N HIS A 120 -13.09 35.22 -5.95
CA HIS A 120 -11.61 35.24 -5.90
C HIS A 120 -11.03 33.89 -6.37
N THR A 121 -9.70 33.82 -6.49
CA THR A 121 -8.98 32.56 -6.72
C THR A 121 -9.32 31.56 -5.61
N PRO A 122 -9.65 30.28 -5.93
CA PRO A 122 -10.09 29.33 -4.94
C PRO A 122 -9.04 29.08 -3.86
N LYS A 123 -9.48 28.99 -2.60
CA LYS A 123 -8.65 28.61 -1.46
C LYS A 123 -8.91 27.16 -1.10
N VAL A 124 -7.88 26.34 -1.18
CA VAL A 124 -7.95 24.91 -0.85
C VAL A 124 -7.18 24.63 0.41
N GLY A 125 -7.82 24.03 1.40
CA GLY A 125 -7.21 23.63 2.66
C GLY A 125 -7.23 22.12 2.87
N ASP A 126 -6.17 21.61 3.51
CA ASP A 126 -6.07 20.25 4.01
C ASP A 126 -5.59 20.29 5.46
N ALA A 127 -6.42 19.78 6.37
CA ALA A 127 -6.13 19.78 7.82
C ALA A 127 -5.46 18.48 8.30
N PHE A 128 -5.21 17.55 7.40
CA PHE A 128 -4.51 16.28 7.60
C PHE A 128 -3.51 16.03 6.47
N CYS A 129 -2.68 17.05 6.18
CA CYS A 129 -1.96 17.14 4.91
C CYS A 129 -0.93 16.03 4.67
N GLY A 130 -0.48 15.31 5.70
CA GLY A 130 0.41 14.17 5.54
C GLY A 130 1.63 14.48 4.67
N GLY A 131 1.78 13.80 3.54
CA GLY A 131 2.84 14.03 2.56
C GLY A 131 2.67 15.26 1.68
N GLY A 132 1.53 15.98 1.79
CA GLY A 132 1.28 17.22 1.08
C GLY A 132 0.72 17.09 -0.34
N SER A 133 0.23 15.94 -0.74
CA SER A 133 -0.28 15.71 -2.11
C SER A 133 -1.41 16.66 -2.47
N ILE A 134 -2.39 16.84 -1.58
CA ILE A 134 -3.54 17.69 -1.82
C ILE A 134 -3.14 19.18 -1.92
N PRO A 135 -2.42 19.78 -0.94
CA PRO A 135 -1.95 21.15 -1.06
C PRO A 135 -1.04 21.38 -2.27
N PHE A 136 -0.18 20.42 -2.59
CA PHE A 136 0.71 20.47 -3.74
C PHE A 136 -0.08 20.55 -5.06
N GLU A 137 -1.03 19.65 -5.27
CA GLU A 137 -1.86 19.65 -6.47
C GLU A 137 -2.72 20.90 -6.57
N ALA A 138 -3.29 21.38 -5.45
CA ALA A 138 -4.03 22.63 -5.40
C ALA A 138 -3.15 23.82 -5.85
N ALA A 139 -1.92 23.95 -5.32
CA ALA A 139 -0.99 24.97 -5.70
C ALA A 139 -0.53 24.86 -7.15
N ARG A 140 -0.32 23.63 -7.65
CA ARG A 140 0.08 23.34 -9.04
C ARG A 140 -0.96 23.81 -10.04
N ILE A 141 -2.24 23.62 -9.75
CA ILE A 141 -3.34 24.04 -10.63
C ILE A 141 -3.76 25.49 -10.44
N GLY A 142 -3.08 26.24 -9.56
CA GLY A 142 -3.26 27.70 -9.42
C GLY A 142 -4.16 28.15 -8.27
N CYS A 143 -4.58 27.27 -7.37
CA CYS A 143 -5.29 27.66 -6.15
C CYS A 143 -4.38 28.33 -5.12
N GLU A 144 -4.96 29.14 -4.20
CA GLU A 144 -4.32 29.41 -2.92
C GLU A 144 -4.41 28.13 -2.08
N ALA A 145 -3.27 27.63 -1.57
CA ALA A 145 -3.21 26.37 -0.87
C ALA A 145 -2.81 26.51 0.59
N TYR A 146 -3.44 25.73 1.45
CA TYR A 146 -3.14 25.62 2.87
C TYR A 146 -3.00 24.15 3.25
N GLY A 147 -1.96 23.82 4.00
CA GLY A 147 -1.75 22.50 4.56
C GLY A 147 -1.44 22.56 6.04
N SER A 148 -2.07 21.73 6.85
CA SER A 148 -1.71 21.61 8.26
C SER A 148 -1.72 20.14 8.70
N ASP A 149 -0.87 19.84 9.66
CA ASP A 149 -0.82 18.53 10.30
C ASP A 149 -0.39 18.68 11.76
N LEU A 150 -0.88 17.76 12.59
CA LEU A 150 -0.45 17.68 13.98
C LEU A 150 1.02 17.27 14.07
N ASN A 151 1.49 16.42 13.15
CA ASN A 151 2.85 15.91 13.12
C ASN A 151 3.77 16.86 12.32
N PRO A 152 4.87 17.34 12.91
CA PRO A 152 5.77 18.29 12.24
C PRO A 152 6.51 17.65 11.05
N VAL A 153 6.68 16.32 11.00
CA VAL A 153 7.26 15.63 9.83
C VAL A 153 6.33 15.76 8.64
N ALA A 154 5.02 15.57 8.83
CA ALA A 154 4.02 15.73 7.79
C ALA A 154 3.97 17.20 7.28
N ALA A 155 3.92 18.16 8.20
CA ALA A 155 3.96 19.57 7.83
C ALA A 155 5.25 19.92 7.05
N LEU A 156 6.41 19.34 7.43
CA LEU A 156 7.68 19.55 6.74
C LEU A 156 7.66 18.99 5.32
N LEU A 157 7.11 17.78 5.13
CA LEU A 157 6.97 17.16 3.81
C LEU A 157 6.04 18.00 2.91
N THR A 158 4.95 18.50 3.46
CA THR A 158 4.02 19.39 2.74
C THR A 158 4.70 20.69 2.32
N TRP A 159 5.43 21.34 3.23
CA TRP A 159 6.19 22.52 2.91
C TRP A 159 7.21 22.25 1.79
N ALA A 160 7.95 21.15 1.91
CA ALA A 160 8.99 20.76 0.96
C ALA A 160 8.41 20.43 -0.42
N SER A 161 7.27 19.77 -0.51
CA SER A 161 6.65 19.43 -1.79
C SER A 161 6.40 20.70 -2.63
N ILE A 162 5.98 21.77 -2.01
CA ILE A 162 5.66 23.02 -2.70
C ILE A 162 6.93 23.89 -2.94
N HIS A 163 7.81 24.00 -1.93
CA HIS A 163 8.96 24.91 -2.04
C HIS A 163 10.19 24.27 -2.70
N LEU A 164 10.38 22.94 -2.59
CA LEU A 164 11.52 22.27 -3.25
C LEU A 164 11.11 21.73 -4.62
N ILE A 165 10.04 20.93 -4.71
CA ILE A 165 9.59 20.37 -5.97
C ILE A 165 8.91 21.46 -6.82
N GLY A 166 7.97 22.18 -6.24
CA GLY A 166 7.23 23.28 -6.87
C GLY A 166 8.00 24.61 -6.96
N GLY A 167 9.18 24.71 -6.31
CA GLY A 167 10.01 25.91 -6.30
C GLY A 167 10.70 26.24 -7.62
N GLY A 168 10.66 25.28 -8.54
CA GLY A 168 11.23 25.41 -9.87
C GLY A 168 12.74 25.18 -9.94
N LYS A 169 13.26 25.18 -11.16
CA LYS A 169 14.62 24.74 -11.49
C LYS A 169 15.74 25.42 -10.68
N ALA A 170 15.65 26.72 -10.43
CA ALA A 170 16.70 27.45 -9.69
C ALA A 170 16.85 26.98 -8.23
N VAL A 171 15.74 26.65 -7.55
CA VAL A 171 15.76 26.08 -6.20
C VAL A 171 16.32 24.67 -6.23
N GLN A 172 15.90 23.86 -7.19
CA GLN A 172 16.35 22.48 -7.35
C GLN A 172 17.86 22.41 -7.61
N GLU A 173 18.37 23.21 -8.53
CA GLU A 173 19.82 23.29 -8.84
C GLU A 173 20.62 23.72 -7.61
N LYS A 174 20.12 24.68 -6.81
CA LYS A 174 20.78 25.13 -5.59
C LYS A 174 20.85 24.02 -4.54
N VAL A 175 19.75 23.35 -4.31
CA VAL A 175 19.67 22.22 -3.36
C VAL A 175 20.60 21.08 -3.80
N GLN A 176 20.58 20.70 -5.08
CA GLN A 176 21.43 19.66 -5.63
C GLN A 176 22.91 20.00 -5.53
N ALA A 177 23.28 21.25 -5.83
CA ALA A 177 24.67 21.70 -5.68
C ALA A 177 25.16 21.59 -4.23
N ALA A 178 24.32 21.96 -3.26
CA ALA A 178 24.65 21.83 -1.83
C ALA A 178 24.78 20.35 -1.42
N GLN A 179 23.89 19.47 -1.89
CA GLN A 179 23.93 18.03 -1.63
C GLN A 179 25.23 17.40 -2.16
N GLN A 180 25.59 17.69 -3.41
CA GLN A 180 26.82 17.17 -4.05
C GLN A 180 28.07 17.69 -3.35
N ALA A 181 28.11 18.98 -2.99
CA ALA A 181 29.23 19.56 -2.27
C ALA A 181 29.38 18.95 -0.85
N ALA A 182 28.27 18.76 -0.14
CA ALA A 182 28.27 18.13 1.19
C ALA A 182 28.76 16.67 1.12
N PHE A 183 28.27 15.91 0.16
CA PHE A 183 28.72 14.53 -0.04
C PHE A 183 30.21 14.48 -0.38
N SER A 184 30.67 15.30 -1.33
CA SER A 184 32.08 15.33 -1.72
C SER A 184 33.01 15.69 -0.56
N ALA A 185 32.59 16.63 0.29
CA ALA A 185 33.37 17.02 1.46
C ALA A 185 33.38 15.91 2.54
N ALA A 186 32.25 15.24 2.77
CA ALA A 186 32.15 14.13 3.70
C ALA A 186 32.95 12.91 3.19
N ASP A 187 32.84 12.59 1.93
CA ASP A 187 33.52 11.46 1.29
C ASP A 187 35.04 11.63 1.33
N LYS A 188 35.53 12.83 1.06
CA LYS A 188 36.92 13.18 1.21
C LYS A 188 37.42 12.94 2.64
N GLN A 189 36.64 13.38 3.64
CA GLN A 189 36.99 13.20 5.05
C GLN A 189 37.01 11.73 5.47
N ILE A 190 36.05 10.94 5.03
CA ILE A 190 35.99 9.48 5.28
C ILE A 190 37.21 8.78 4.63
N THR A 191 37.59 9.22 3.44
CA THR A 191 38.76 8.71 2.74
C THR A 191 40.06 9.07 3.47
N GLU A 192 40.19 10.29 3.96
CA GLU A 192 41.32 10.74 4.76
C GLU A 192 41.47 9.98 6.08
N TRP A 193 40.37 9.60 6.69
CA TRP A 193 40.38 8.73 7.88
C TRP A 193 40.72 7.27 7.56
N GLY A 194 40.68 6.83 6.32
CA GLY A 194 41.05 5.47 5.89
C GLY A 194 40.06 4.39 6.35
N ILE A 195 38.87 4.74 6.80
CA ILE A 195 37.92 3.79 7.43
C ILE A 195 37.11 2.94 6.45
N GLU A 196 37.19 3.23 5.15
CA GLU A 196 36.51 2.47 4.08
C GLU A 196 37.44 1.91 3.03
N HIS A 197 38.74 2.00 3.18
CA HIS A 197 39.75 1.47 2.24
C HIS A 197 40.61 0.38 2.88
N ASN A 198 40.90 -0.66 2.10
CA ASN A 198 41.82 -1.70 2.53
C ASN A 198 43.23 -1.47 1.93
N GLU A 199 44.15 -2.31 2.34
CA GLU A 199 45.55 -2.25 1.88
C GLU A 199 45.73 -2.46 0.36
N LYS A 200 44.76 -3.08 -0.32
CA LYS A 200 44.73 -3.30 -1.75
C LYS A 200 44.20 -2.07 -2.51
N GLY A 201 43.80 -1.02 -1.80
CA GLY A 201 43.16 0.15 -2.39
C GLY A 201 41.68 -0.06 -2.77
N TRP A 202 41.06 -1.19 -2.40
CA TRP A 202 39.65 -1.41 -2.63
C TRP A 202 38.83 -0.64 -1.61
N ARG A 203 37.65 -0.17 -2.02
CA ARG A 203 36.74 0.54 -1.16
C ARG A 203 35.55 -0.36 -0.73
N ALA A 204 35.17 -0.30 0.53
CA ALA A 204 33.97 -0.98 1.02
C ALA A 204 32.69 -0.29 0.53
N ASP A 205 31.71 -1.09 0.06
CA ASP A 205 30.37 -0.59 -0.26
C ASP A 205 29.29 -1.13 0.70
N ALA A 206 29.63 -2.16 1.51
CA ALA A 206 28.76 -2.70 2.54
C ALA A 206 29.54 -3.39 3.67
N TYR A 207 29.14 -3.16 4.91
CA TYR A 207 29.48 -3.96 6.08
C TYR A 207 28.26 -4.70 6.56
N LEU A 208 28.38 -6.03 6.77
CA LEU A 208 27.31 -6.85 7.32
C LEU A 208 27.61 -7.20 8.77
N TYR A 209 26.63 -6.98 9.63
CA TYR A 209 26.73 -7.23 11.08
C TYR A 209 25.77 -8.34 11.48
N CYS A 210 26.11 -9.07 12.55
CA CYS A 210 25.22 -9.99 13.21
C CYS A 210 25.17 -9.70 14.72
N VAL A 211 24.03 -10.03 15.31
CA VAL A 211 23.84 -10.09 16.76
C VAL A 211 24.36 -11.42 17.25
N GLU A 212 24.97 -11.46 18.44
CA GLU A 212 25.45 -12.66 19.07
C GLU A 212 24.83 -12.82 20.48
N ALA A 213 24.59 -14.04 20.91
CA ALA A 213 24.14 -14.34 22.26
C ALA A 213 24.78 -15.63 22.76
N VAL A 214 24.91 -15.78 24.10
CA VAL A 214 25.46 -16.98 24.68
C VAL A 214 24.49 -18.15 24.50
N CYS A 215 24.96 -19.23 23.90
CA CYS A 215 24.20 -20.47 23.76
C CYS A 215 24.13 -21.20 25.11
N PRO A 216 22.93 -21.47 25.66
CA PRO A 216 22.81 -22.16 26.95
C PRO A 216 23.38 -23.58 26.96
N ALA A 217 23.37 -24.28 25.80
CA ALA A 217 23.89 -25.64 25.70
C ALA A 217 25.41 -25.69 25.78
N THR A 218 26.13 -24.81 25.07
CA THR A 218 27.58 -24.85 24.89
C THR A 218 28.32 -23.80 25.72
N GLY A 219 27.63 -22.72 26.10
CA GLY A 219 28.24 -21.53 26.68
C GLY A 219 29.03 -20.68 25.68
N TYR A 220 28.95 -20.99 24.40
CA TYR A 220 29.62 -20.22 23.35
C TYR A 220 28.78 -19.03 22.92
N LEU A 221 29.46 -17.97 22.55
CA LEU A 221 28.83 -16.80 21.92
C LEU A 221 28.46 -17.15 20.47
N LEU A 222 27.15 -17.35 20.22
CA LEU A 222 26.61 -17.83 18.97
C LEU A 222 26.09 -16.66 18.11
N PRO A 223 26.58 -16.47 16.87
CA PRO A 223 26.04 -15.54 15.93
C PRO A 223 24.61 -15.92 15.51
N LEU A 224 23.73 -14.92 15.44
CA LEU A 224 22.30 -15.09 15.18
C LEU A 224 21.95 -14.57 13.79
N ALA A 225 21.34 -15.42 12.97
CA ALA A 225 20.78 -15.04 11.69
C ALA A 225 19.69 -16.02 11.25
N PRO A 226 18.61 -15.59 10.57
CA PRO A 226 17.63 -16.49 10.00
C PRO A 226 18.18 -17.29 8.81
N ASN A 227 19.23 -16.80 8.18
CA ASN A 227 20.02 -17.51 7.17
C ASN A 227 21.40 -16.84 7.02
N TRP A 228 22.38 -17.57 6.47
CA TRP A 228 23.75 -17.10 6.27
C TRP A 228 24.10 -16.87 4.80
N ILE A 229 23.12 -16.86 3.89
CA ILE A 229 23.33 -16.53 2.47
C ILE A 229 23.54 -15.03 2.32
N ILE A 230 24.59 -14.64 1.60
CA ILE A 230 24.94 -13.23 1.35
C ILE A 230 24.60 -12.85 -0.08
N SER A 231 24.89 -13.72 -1.07
CA SER A 231 24.55 -13.51 -2.47
C SER A 231 24.14 -14.80 -3.13
N GLU A 232 22.91 -14.86 -3.64
CA GLU A 232 22.43 -16.03 -4.39
C GLU A 232 23.08 -16.12 -5.78
N LYS A 233 23.36 -14.96 -6.42
CA LYS A 233 23.97 -14.90 -7.75
C LYS A 233 25.38 -15.47 -7.80
N TYR A 234 26.19 -15.18 -6.78
CA TYR A 234 27.58 -15.59 -6.72
C TYR A 234 27.82 -16.77 -5.78
N ASN A 235 26.74 -17.40 -5.27
CA ASN A 235 26.81 -18.48 -4.28
C ASN A 235 27.76 -18.11 -3.13
N VAL A 236 27.50 -16.95 -2.51
CA VAL A 236 28.26 -16.48 -1.34
C VAL A 236 27.46 -16.70 -0.08
N CYS A 237 28.08 -17.33 0.89
CA CYS A 237 27.49 -17.54 2.22
C CYS A 237 28.54 -17.46 3.33
N ALA A 238 28.06 -17.28 4.56
CA ALA A 238 28.86 -17.40 5.75
C ALA A 238 28.77 -18.82 6.33
N VAL A 239 29.89 -19.34 6.82
CA VAL A 239 30.01 -20.65 7.45
C VAL A 239 30.54 -20.42 8.87
N LEU A 240 29.86 -20.97 9.86
CA LEU A 240 30.25 -20.88 11.27
C LEU A 240 31.20 -22.01 11.61
N LYS A 241 32.34 -21.69 12.26
CA LYS A 241 33.32 -22.62 12.77
C LYS A 241 33.47 -22.40 14.27
N ALA A 242 33.25 -23.42 15.07
CA ALA A 242 33.43 -23.34 16.53
C ALA A 242 34.88 -23.05 16.87
N ASP A 243 35.09 -22.09 17.76
CA ASP A 243 36.39 -21.80 18.42
C ASP A 243 36.26 -22.12 19.90
N PRO A 244 36.69 -23.31 20.36
CA PRO A 244 36.58 -23.75 21.73
C PRO A 244 37.46 -22.94 22.69
N GLU A 245 38.60 -22.41 22.22
CA GLU A 245 39.53 -21.66 23.04
C GLU A 245 38.91 -20.33 23.51
N ASN A 246 38.24 -19.63 22.57
CA ASN A 246 37.60 -18.36 22.86
C ASN A 246 36.09 -18.48 23.16
N LYS A 247 35.54 -19.70 23.17
CA LYS A 247 34.11 -19.99 23.38
C LYS A 247 33.19 -19.15 22.47
N ARG A 248 33.52 -19.14 21.21
CA ARG A 248 32.77 -18.38 20.20
C ARG A 248 32.78 -19.13 18.85
N TYR A 249 32.16 -18.56 17.85
CA TYR A 249 32.20 -19.03 16.46
C TYR A 249 32.97 -18.05 15.61
N ASP A 250 33.93 -18.53 14.82
CA ASP A 250 34.48 -17.80 13.69
C ASP A 250 33.52 -17.86 12.54
N ILE A 251 33.50 -16.79 11.75
CA ILE A 251 32.62 -16.66 10.57
C ILE A 251 33.49 -16.56 9.33
N GLU A 252 33.49 -17.61 8.53
CA GLU A 252 34.20 -17.65 7.25
C GLU A 252 33.26 -17.33 6.10
N ILE A 253 33.66 -16.42 5.21
CA ILE A 253 32.89 -16.11 4.00
C ILE A 253 33.39 -17.01 2.86
N VAL A 254 32.50 -17.88 2.38
CA VAL A 254 32.76 -18.82 1.28
C VAL A 254 32.14 -18.28 0.00
N THR A 255 32.96 -18.06 -0.99
CA THR A 255 32.57 -17.64 -2.34
C THR A 255 32.51 -18.85 -3.28
N ASN A 256 31.62 -18.85 -4.27
CA ASN A 256 31.35 -19.99 -5.17
C ASN A 256 31.04 -21.26 -4.39
N ALA A 257 30.29 -21.14 -3.30
CA ALA A 257 29.88 -22.27 -2.46
C ALA A 257 29.08 -23.30 -3.27
N ASP A 258 29.28 -24.57 -2.97
CA ASP A 258 28.52 -25.65 -3.57
C ASP A 258 27.06 -25.69 -3.06
N LYS A 259 26.23 -26.51 -3.69
CA LYS A 259 24.81 -26.61 -3.35
C LYS A 259 24.56 -27.08 -1.91
N GLU A 260 25.42 -27.94 -1.38
CA GLU A 260 25.28 -28.46 -0.01
C GLU A 260 25.60 -27.38 1.01
N THR A 261 26.70 -26.62 0.81
CA THR A 261 27.07 -25.48 1.66
C THR A 261 26.02 -24.39 1.63
N MET A 262 25.47 -24.04 0.45
CA MET A 262 24.37 -23.07 0.31
C MET A 262 23.09 -23.57 1.02
N ALA A 263 22.78 -24.86 0.96
CA ALA A 263 21.61 -25.43 1.64
C ALA A 263 21.76 -25.38 3.16
N LYS A 264 22.95 -25.65 3.70
CA LYS A 264 23.28 -25.50 5.14
C LYS A 264 23.17 -24.04 5.58
N ALA A 265 23.73 -23.12 4.80
CA ALA A 265 23.65 -21.69 5.08
C ALA A 265 22.21 -21.15 5.10
N LYS A 266 21.29 -21.76 4.36
CA LYS A 266 19.87 -21.40 4.34
C LYS A 266 19.16 -21.66 5.68
N LEU A 267 19.63 -22.62 6.48
CA LEU A 267 18.96 -23.01 7.73
C LEU A 267 19.11 -21.95 8.84
N GLY A 268 20.21 -21.19 8.86
CA GLY A 268 20.44 -20.16 9.89
C GLY A 268 20.53 -20.69 11.33
N THR A 269 20.84 -19.83 12.26
CA THR A 269 20.84 -20.07 13.71
C THR A 269 19.59 -19.55 14.40
N ILE A 270 18.72 -18.86 13.67
CA ILE A 270 17.37 -18.49 14.09
C ILE A 270 16.39 -19.23 13.20
N GLN A 271 15.55 -20.09 13.79
CA GLN A 271 14.53 -20.87 13.11
C GLN A 271 13.23 -20.76 13.90
N ASP A 272 12.13 -20.40 13.25
CA ASP A 272 10.81 -20.21 13.88
C ASP A 272 10.84 -19.34 15.15
N GLY A 273 11.64 -18.25 15.12
CA GLY A 273 11.80 -17.33 16.25
C GLY A 273 12.58 -17.91 17.44
N ARG A 274 13.32 -19.00 17.25
CA ARG A 274 14.13 -19.68 18.26
C ARG A 274 15.60 -19.70 17.86
N MET A 275 16.48 -19.54 18.84
CA MET A 275 17.92 -19.80 18.66
C MET A 275 18.15 -21.30 18.62
N VAL A 276 18.86 -21.78 17.59
CA VAL A 276 19.22 -23.19 17.40
C VAL A 276 20.73 -23.34 17.48
N CYS A 277 21.17 -24.21 18.40
CA CYS A 277 22.60 -24.53 18.57
C CYS A 277 23.08 -25.41 17.40
N PRO A 278 24.09 -24.99 16.60
CA PRO A 278 24.56 -25.81 15.47
C PRO A 278 25.18 -27.15 15.86
N GLU A 279 25.77 -27.24 17.08
CA GLU A 279 26.46 -28.43 17.55
C GLU A 279 25.53 -29.47 18.16
N THR A 280 24.58 -29.02 19.00
CA THR A 280 23.72 -29.95 19.76
C THR A 280 22.34 -30.11 19.14
N GLY A 281 21.91 -29.18 18.28
CA GLY A 281 20.57 -29.13 17.74
C GLY A 281 19.51 -28.60 18.72
N ASP A 282 19.90 -28.26 19.94
CA ASP A 282 18.98 -27.71 20.94
C ASP A 282 18.45 -26.35 20.55
N SER A 283 17.18 -26.09 20.84
CA SER A 283 16.53 -24.84 20.50
C SER A 283 16.00 -24.10 21.74
N TYR A 284 16.22 -22.79 21.79
CA TYR A 284 15.85 -21.91 22.90
C TYR A 284 14.98 -20.76 22.39
N SER A 285 13.90 -20.43 23.10
CA SER A 285 13.13 -19.24 22.75
C SER A 285 13.97 -17.98 22.97
N ILE A 286 13.84 -16.99 22.07
CA ILE A 286 14.58 -15.73 22.24
C ILE A 286 14.17 -15.01 23.54
N SER A 287 12.93 -15.14 23.98
CA SER A 287 12.48 -14.60 25.27
C SER A 287 13.24 -15.23 26.45
N SER A 288 13.53 -16.54 26.38
CA SER A 288 14.35 -17.19 27.44
C SER A 288 15.83 -16.74 27.41
N ILE A 289 16.37 -16.47 26.21
CA ILE A 289 17.74 -15.92 26.07
C ILE A 289 17.77 -14.51 26.65
N ARG A 290 16.75 -13.69 26.47
CA ARG A 290 16.64 -12.35 27.07
C ARG A 290 16.43 -12.41 28.60
N GLY A 291 16.02 -13.56 29.12
CA GLY A 291 15.68 -13.72 30.53
C GLY A 291 14.28 -13.20 30.91
N ASP A 292 13.40 -13.02 29.90
CA ASP A 292 12.03 -12.56 30.09
C ASP A 292 11.25 -13.56 30.98
N LYS A 293 10.46 -13.06 31.94
CA LYS A 293 9.68 -13.85 32.90
C LYS A 293 8.23 -13.36 32.93
N THR A 294 7.35 -14.26 33.31
CA THR A 294 5.97 -13.90 33.64
C THR A 294 5.81 -14.01 35.16
N ILE A 295 5.55 -12.89 35.83
CA ILE A 295 5.34 -12.79 37.28
C ILE A 295 3.91 -12.25 37.49
N ASP A 296 3.09 -12.97 38.22
CA ASP A 296 1.68 -12.60 38.51
C ASP A 296 0.87 -12.25 37.26
N GLY A 297 1.10 -13.01 36.17
CA GLY A 297 0.41 -12.80 34.86
C GLY A 297 0.93 -11.62 34.06
N LYS A 298 1.94 -10.90 34.55
CA LYS A 298 2.56 -9.78 33.80
C LYS A 298 3.92 -10.18 33.26
N ASN A 299 4.23 -9.77 32.04
CA ASN A 299 5.55 -9.99 31.46
C ASN A 299 6.54 -8.98 32.02
N VAL A 300 7.66 -9.49 32.50
CA VAL A 300 8.82 -8.73 33.00
C VAL A 300 9.97 -8.95 32.05
N TYR A 301 10.46 -7.87 31.48
CA TYR A 301 11.56 -7.87 30.51
C TYR A 301 12.88 -7.65 31.23
N SER A 302 13.92 -8.40 30.89
CA SER A 302 15.17 -8.47 31.67
C SER A 302 16.37 -7.84 30.99
N LEU A 303 16.25 -7.34 29.74
CA LEU A 303 17.36 -6.66 29.10
C LEU A 303 17.68 -5.35 29.84
N ARG A 304 18.96 -5.05 29.95
CA ARG A 304 19.42 -3.72 30.39
C ARG A 304 18.92 -2.69 29.34
N LEU A 305 18.36 -1.59 29.81
CA LEU A 305 18.09 -0.44 28.96
C LEU A 305 19.42 0.31 28.74
N TRP A 306 19.68 0.64 27.47
CA TRP A 306 20.89 1.38 27.09
C TRP A 306 20.78 2.84 27.52
N GLU A 307 21.89 3.37 28.02
CA GLU A 307 22.05 4.77 28.38
C GLU A 307 22.43 5.60 27.13
N ASN A 308 22.34 6.94 27.19
CA ASN A 308 22.62 7.80 26.03
C ASN A 308 24.05 7.61 25.48
N GLU A 309 25.01 7.30 26.33
CA GLU A 309 26.42 7.11 25.96
C GLU A 309 26.71 5.72 25.35
N ASP A 310 25.74 4.81 25.36
CA ASP A 310 25.90 3.46 24.83
C ASP A 310 25.80 3.48 23.28
N LEU A 311 26.92 3.46 22.60
CA LEU A 311 27.03 3.40 21.13
C LEU A 311 27.14 1.95 20.62
N ILE A 312 27.61 1.05 21.47
CA ILE A 312 27.76 -0.39 21.22
C ILE A 312 27.32 -1.15 22.48
N PRO A 313 26.99 -2.45 22.38
CA PRO A 313 26.69 -3.27 23.57
C PRO A 313 27.83 -3.26 24.60
N ARG A 314 27.50 -3.20 25.91
CA ARG A 314 28.48 -3.42 26.96
C ARG A 314 28.86 -4.90 27.04
N PRO A 315 30.05 -5.24 27.53
CA PRO A 315 30.52 -6.65 27.59
C PRO A 315 29.55 -7.62 28.28
N ASN A 316 28.77 -7.13 29.24
CA ASN A 316 27.81 -7.94 30.01
C ASN A 316 26.39 -7.92 29.46
N ASP A 317 26.13 -7.24 28.33
CA ASP A 317 24.82 -7.24 27.71
C ASP A 317 24.53 -8.60 27.09
N THR A 318 23.27 -9.02 27.16
CA THR A 318 22.81 -10.32 26.64
C THR A 318 23.08 -10.48 25.16
N PHE A 319 22.93 -9.39 24.40
CA PHE A 319 23.22 -9.35 22.97
C PHE A 319 24.50 -8.56 22.72
N GLN A 320 25.41 -9.17 21.98
CA GLN A 320 26.59 -8.53 21.43
C GLN A 320 26.40 -8.32 19.93
N GLU A 321 27.20 -7.46 19.31
CA GLU A 321 27.12 -7.17 17.87
C GLU A 321 28.53 -7.18 17.28
N ARG A 322 28.70 -7.74 16.09
CA ARG A 322 29.98 -7.64 15.33
C ARG A 322 29.76 -7.64 13.82
N PRO A 323 30.68 -7.01 13.05
CA PRO A 323 30.75 -7.23 11.62
C PRO A 323 31.17 -8.67 11.32
N TYR A 324 30.62 -9.28 10.24
CA TYR A 324 30.99 -10.62 9.82
C TYR A 324 31.37 -10.73 8.34
N CYS A 325 30.98 -9.75 7.52
CA CYS A 325 31.34 -9.68 6.12
C CYS A 325 31.56 -8.24 5.67
N VAL A 326 32.61 -7.99 4.92
CA VAL A 326 32.81 -6.73 4.20
C VAL A 326 32.72 -7.00 2.71
N ARG A 327 31.92 -6.21 2.01
CA ARG A 327 31.86 -6.24 0.54
C ARG A 327 32.75 -5.10 0.01
N TRP A 328 33.89 -5.50 -0.52
CA TRP A 328 34.87 -4.60 -1.13
C TRP A 328 34.59 -4.42 -2.61
N VAL A 329 34.79 -3.24 -3.12
CA VAL A 329 34.70 -2.89 -4.54
C VAL A 329 36.10 -2.56 -5.07
N GLU A 330 36.54 -3.36 -6.02
CA GLU A 330 37.70 -3.11 -6.83
C GLU A 330 37.27 -2.37 -8.09
N THR A 331 37.83 -1.20 -8.34
CA THR A 331 37.58 -0.38 -9.52
C THR A 331 38.78 -0.45 -10.46
N TYR A 332 38.54 -0.72 -11.74
CA TYR A 332 39.59 -0.78 -12.77
C TYR A 332 39.07 -0.24 -14.10
N TRP A 333 39.99 0.30 -14.88
CA TRP A 333 39.67 0.82 -16.19
C TRP A 333 39.91 -0.23 -17.27
N THR A 334 39.04 -0.28 -18.26
CA THR A 334 39.16 -1.18 -19.42
C THR A 334 38.61 -0.48 -20.67
N THR A 335 39.18 -0.79 -21.83
CA THR A 335 38.69 -0.25 -23.10
C THR A 335 37.53 -1.09 -23.62
N ASN A 336 36.38 -0.46 -23.93
CA ASN A 336 35.24 -1.16 -24.50
C ASN A 336 35.42 -1.48 -26.00
N ALA A 337 34.45 -2.20 -26.59
CA ALA A 337 34.50 -2.59 -28.01
C ALA A 337 34.51 -1.39 -29.00
N LYS A 338 34.19 -0.18 -28.50
CA LYS A 338 34.21 1.06 -29.29
C LYS A 338 35.53 1.83 -29.15
N GLY A 339 36.51 1.32 -28.36
CA GLY A 339 37.77 1.99 -28.10
C GLY A 339 37.71 3.08 -27.00
N GLU A 340 36.65 3.15 -26.24
CA GLU A 340 36.46 4.09 -25.13
C GLU A 340 36.88 3.45 -23.81
N ASP A 341 37.60 4.18 -22.97
CA ASP A 341 37.93 3.72 -21.62
C ASP A 341 36.72 3.80 -20.74
N VAL A 342 36.34 2.67 -20.19
CA VAL A 342 35.20 2.52 -19.29
C VAL A 342 35.65 1.99 -17.93
N GLU A 343 35.10 2.56 -16.90
CA GLU A 343 35.32 2.10 -15.54
C GLU A 343 34.47 0.85 -15.27
N LYS A 344 35.08 -0.18 -14.68
CA LYS A 344 34.41 -1.41 -14.25
C LYS A 344 34.69 -1.69 -12.80
N THR A 345 33.72 -2.35 -12.14
CA THR A 345 33.83 -2.71 -10.74
C THR A 345 33.68 -4.22 -10.56
N ILE A 346 34.48 -4.78 -9.65
CA ILE A 346 34.34 -6.15 -9.15
C ILE A 346 34.01 -6.09 -7.66
N ARG A 347 33.05 -6.87 -7.21
CA ARG A 347 32.69 -6.99 -5.81
C ARG A 347 33.30 -8.23 -5.18
N HIS A 348 34.03 -8.05 -4.09
CA HIS A 348 34.65 -9.09 -3.31
C HIS A 348 33.98 -9.18 -1.94
N TYR A 349 33.44 -10.35 -1.61
CA TYR A 349 32.84 -10.63 -0.30
C TYR A 349 33.90 -11.30 0.55
N CYS A 350 34.30 -10.66 1.64
CA CYS A 350 35.42 -11.10 2.46
C CYS A 350 35.01 -11.28 3.92
N SER A 351 35.63 -12.28 4.59
CA SER A 351 35.60 -12.36 6.04
C SER A 351 36.26 -11.12 6.65
N VAL A 352 35.80 -10.75 7.82
CA VAL A 352 36.36 -9.62 8.58
C VAL A 352 37.74 -9.96 9.09
N THR A 353 38.69 -9.08 8.85
CA THR A 353 40.09 -9.19 9.33
C THR A 353 40.31 -8.37 10.60
N GLU A 354 41.50 -8.52 11.23
CA GLU A 354 41.87 -7.69 12.36
C GLU A 354 42.01 -6.21 11.99
N GLU A 355 42.44 -5.91 10.78
CA GLU A 355 42.50 -4.55 10.24
C GLU A 355 41.10 -3.95 10.07
N ASP A 356 40.11 -4.76 9.70
CA ASP A 356 38.71 -4.32 9.65
C ASP A 356 38.19 -3.99 11.05
N LEU A 357 38.51 -4.80 12.05
CA LEU A 357 38.16 -4.52 13.44
C LEU A 357 38.85 -3.26 13.97
N ASN A 358 40.11 -3.01 13.59
CA ASN A 358 40.80 -1.77 13.91
C ASN A 358 40.15 -0.56 13.27
N ARG A 359 39.64 -0.68 12.01
CA ARG A 359 38.83 0.37 11.36
C ARG A 359 37.53 0.62 12.11
N GLU A 360 36.82 -0.42 12.56
CA GLU A 360 35.61 -0.28 13.39
C GLU A 360 35.89 0.43 14.72
N LYS A 361 37.01 0.13 15.36
CA LYS A 361 37.45 0.83 16.56
C LYS A 361 37.72 2.30 16.29
N LEU A 362 38.41 2.60 15.19
CA LEU A 362 38.67 4.00 14.79
C LEU A 362 37.36 4.74 14.53
N VAL A 363 36.39 4.12 13.85
CA VAL A 363 35.06 4.69 13.63
C VAL A 363 34.37 5.04 14.95
N LEU A 364 34.44 4.12 15.93
CA LEU A 364 33.86 4.37 17.25
C LEU A 364 34.55 5.53 17.98
N ASP A 365 35.88 5.61 17.93
CA ASP A 365 36.66 6.66 18.56
C ASP A 365 36.39 8.03 17.91
N LEU A 366 36.34 8.10 16.56
CA LEU A 366 35.99 9.30 15.81
C LEU A 366 34.56 9.78 16.14
N LEU A 367 33.60 8.85 16.30
CA LEU A 367 32.24 9.20 16.69
C LEU A 367 32.19 9.73 18.14
N LYS A 368 32.87 9.07 19.08
CA LYS A 368 32.92 9.51 20.48
C LYS A 368 33.42 10.93 20.65
N GLU A 369 34.44 11.31 19.88
CA GLU A 369 34.98 12.70 19.89
C GLU A 369 33.94 13.75 19.51
N ARG A 370 32.92 13.36 18.71
CA ARG A 370 31.94 14.26 18.12
C ARG A 370 30.56 14.12 18.73
N PHE A 371 30.32 13.03 19.44
CA PHE A 371 28.97 12.54 19.82
C PHE A 371 28.14 13.60 20.54
N ASN A 372 28.67 14.16 21.62
CA ASN A 372 27.95 15.15 22.44
C ASN A 372 27.71 16.45 21.66
N ASP A 373 28.73 16.94 20.96
CA ASP A 373 28.63 18.16 20.13
C ASP A 373 27.60 17.97 19.00
N TRP A 374 27.61 16.80 18.36
CA TRP A 374 26.66 16.50 17.29
C TRP A 374 25.23 16.29 17.78
N GLN A 375 25.04 15.73 18.97
CA GLN A 375 23.72 15.67 19.62
C GLN A 375 23.21 17.07 19.97
N GLU A 376 24.04 17.91 20.56
CA GLU A 376 23.69 19.30 20.90
C GLU A 376 23.31 20.11 19.67
N LYS A 377 24.03 19.94 18.57
CA LYS A 377 23.79 20.62 17.29
C LYS A 377 22.67 19.98 16.43
N GLY A 378 22.13 18.85 16.86
CA GLY A 378 21.10 18.12 16.13
C GLY A 378 21.58 17.48 14.83
N TYR A 379 22.84 17.11 14.74
CA TYR A 379 23.36 16.36 13.59
C TYR A 379 23.12 14.87 13.69
N ILE A 380 22.94 14.36 14.90
CA ILE A 380 22.52 12.98 15.21
C ILE A 380 21.42 12.98 16.29
N PRO A 381 20.59 11.92 16.36
CA PRO A 381 19.50 11.84 17.35
C PRO A 381 19.99 11.89 18.80
N SER A 382 19.25 12.62 19.65
CA SER A 382 19.51 12.70 21.11
C SER A 382 18.30 12.33 21.97
N HIS A 383 17.11 12.14 21.36
CA HIS A 383 15.88 11.91 22.10
C HIS A 383 15.72 10.45 22.56
N GLU A 384 15.10 10.30 23.73
CA GLU A 384 14.62 9.02 24.19
C GLU A 384 13.47 8.50 23.32
N ILE A 385 13.36 7.17 23.23
CA ILE A 385 12.24 6.48 22.59
C ILE A 385 11.09 6.46 23.61
N GLU A 386 9.97 7.11 23.27
CA GLU A 386 8.76 7.06 24.08
C GLU A 386 8.11 5.66 24.01
N ASP A 387 7.42 5.24 25.09
CA ASP A 387 6.69 3.99 25.10
C ASP A 387 5.44 4.06 24.22
N GLY A 388 5.22 3.02 23.43
CA GLY A 388 4.11 2.90 22.52
C GLY A 388 3.86 1.46 22.10
N ASN A 389 2.92 1.24 21.20
CA ASN A 389 2.58 -0.10 20.70
C ASN A 389 3.73 -0.70 19.89
N GLU A 390 4.39 0.11 19.05
CA GLU A 390 5.53 -0.31 18.23
C GLU A 390 6.87 -0.04 18.90
N THR A 391 7.02 1.10 19.57
CA THR A 391 8.30 1.56 20.11
C THR A 391 8.75 0.79 21.35
N THR A 392 7.83 0.38 22.23
CA THR A 392 8.16 -0.47 23.40
C THR A 392 8.85 -1.78 23.00
N ARG A 393 8.60 -2.25 21.78
CA ARG A 393 9.26 -3.42 21.22
C ARG A 393 10.78 -3.26 21.13
N LEU A 394 11.27 -2.08 20.74
CA LEU A 394 12.70 -1.76 20.65
C LEU A 394 13.40 -1.93 21.99
N LYS A 395 12.81 -1.39 23.08
CA LYS A 395 13.29 -1.55 24.44
C LYS A 395 13.27 -3.02 24.88
N ARG A 396 12.15 -3.71 24.65
CA ARG A 396 11.95 -5.11 25.04
C ARG A 396 12.91 -6.07 24.31
N GLU A 397 13.14 -5.86 23.02
CA GLU A 397 13.86 -6.82 22.18
C GLU A 397 15.35 -6.54 22.07
N ARG A 398 15.78 -5.29 22.30
CA ARG A 398 17.19 -4.88 22.16
C ARG A 398 17.72 -4.06 23.33
N GLY A 399 16.88 -3.57 24.23
CA GLY A 399 17.27 -2.65 25.29
C GLY A 399 17.46 -1.21 24.82
N TRP A 400 17.15 -0.88 23.58
CA TRP A 400 17.36 0.46 23.02
C TRP A 400 16.38 1.45 23.61
N SER A 401 16.90 2.52 24.21
CA SER A 401 16.14 3.60 24.86
C SER A 401 16.22 4.94 24.12
N TYR A 402 17.20 5.11 23.25
CA TYR A 402 17.42 6.32 22.46
C TYR A 402 17.43 6.00 20.98
N TRP A 403 16.96 6.94 20.17
CA TRP A 403 16.82 6.74 18.72
C TRP A 403 18.15 6.52 18.00
N HIS A 404 19.27 7.13 18.46
CA HIS A 404 20.58 6.90 17.86
C HIS A 404 21.06 5.44 18.01
N GLN A 405 20.55 4.67 18.97
CA GLN A 405 20.95 3.27 19.20
C GLN A 405 20.46 2.30 18.13
N LEU A 406 19.50 2.77 17.28
CA LEU A 406 19.05 2.03 16.09
C LEU A 406 20.09 2.07 14.96
N PHE A 407 21.22 2.72 15.17
CA PHE A 407 22.27 2.89 14.17
C PHE A 407 23.60 2.35 14.70
N THR A 408 24.46 1.85 13.78
CA THR A 408 25.84 1.53 14.14
C THR A 408 26.68 2.82 14.25
N PRO A 409 27.83 2.78 14.95
CA PRO A 409 28.74 3.94 14.98
C PRO A 409 29.11 4.43 13.59
N ARG A 410 29.30 3.53 12.61
CA ARG A 410 29.60 3.86 11.19
C ARG A 410 28.45 4.62 10.54
N GLN A 411 27.22 4.17 10.76
CA GLN A 411 26.01 4.83 10.23
C GLN A 411 25.85 6.24 10.82
N LEU A 412 26.03 6.39 12.13
CA LEU A 412 25.97 7.70 12.81
C LEU A 412 27.08 8.64 12.35
N LEU A 413 28.29 8.13 12.17
CA LEU A 413 29.44 8.94 11.72
C LEU A 413 29.21 9.51 10.33
N TRP A 414 28.72 8.69 9.39
CA TRP A 414 28.38 9.15 8.04
C TRP A 414 27.26 10.17 8.04
N GLN A 415 26.17 9.87 8.71
CA GLN A 415 24.98 10.72 8.69
C GLN A 415 25.23 12.03 9.42
N GLY A 416 25.91 11.99 10.56
CA GLY A 416 26.31 13.20 11.30
C GLY A 416 27.24 14.10 10.49
N LEU A 417 28.22 13.52 9.79
CA LEU A 417 29.13 14.27 8.93
C LEU A 417 28.42 14.94 7.76
N LEU A 418 27.50 14.22 7.10
CA LEU A 418 26.71 14.80 6.01
C LEU A 418 25.83 15.96 6.51
N ARG A 419 25.18 15.81 7.66
CA ARG A 419 24.37 16.86 8.27
C ARG A 419 25.21 18.08 8.60
N GLU A 420 26.39 17.87 9.23
CA GLU A 420 27.32 18.93 9.53
C GLU A 420 27.75 19.72 8.27
N ARG A 421 28.11 19.00 7.20
CA ARG A 421 28.51 19.62 5.93
C ARG A 421 27.38 20.37 5.24
N MET A 422 26.18 19.82 5.20
CA MET A 422 25.01 20.50 4.66
C MET A 422 24.70 21.80 5.42
N ARG A 423 24.74 21.76 6.76
CA ARG A 423 24.51 22.95 7.59
C ARG A 423 25.51 24.08 7.28
N HIS A 424 26.77 23.71 7.09
CA HIS A 424 27.81 24.71 6.73
C HIS A 424 27.66 25.27 5.30
N LEU A 425 27.00 24.54 4.40
CA LEU A 425 26.81 24.95 3.00
C LEU A 425 25.44 25.60 2.74
N SER A 426 24.58 25.62 3.71
CA SER A 426 23.21 26.12 3.53
C SER A 426 23.15 27.66 3.39
N ASP A 427 24.13 28.38 3.92
CA ASP A 427 24.14 29.85 3.98
C ASP A 427 22.82 30.43 4.49
N ASP A 428 22.18 29.73 5.46
CA ASP A 428 20.85 30.02 6.02
C ASP A 428 19.71 30.06 4.98
N VAL A 429 19.87 29.39 3.86
CA VAL A 429 18.81 29.24 2.85
C VAL A 429 17.86 28.16 3.28
N LYS A 430 16.62 28.55 3.55
CA LYS A 430 15.57 27.70 4.12
C LYS A 430 15.34 26.41 3.33
N GLU A 431 15.32 26.50 2.01
CA GLU A 431 15.13 25.35 1.12
C GLU A 431 16.26 24.32 1.26
N VAL A 432 17.50 24.77 1.39
CA VAL A 432 18.67 23.90 1.59
C VAL A 432 18.65 23.27 2.97
N GLU A 433 18.26 24.01 3.99
CA GLU A 433 18.09 23.51 5.36
C GLU A 433 17.02 22.40 5.43
N VAL A 434 15.85 22.66 4.86
CA VAL A 434 14.76 21.67 4.81
C VAL A 434 15.19 20.44 4.02
N ALA A 435 15.83 20.62 2.87
CA ALA A 435 16.37 19.50 2.08
C ALA A 435 17.36 18.67 2.92
N SER A 436 18.21 19.33 3.71
CA SER A 436 19.16 18.65 4.59
C SER A 436 18.47 17.77 5.65
N LEU A 437 17.38 18.25 6.26
CA LEU A 437 16.58 17.45 7.21
C LEU A 437 15.97 16.24 6.51
N LEU A 438 15.30 16.45 5.39
CA LEU A 438 14.65 15.36 4.63
C LEU A 438 15.65 14.30 4.17
N MET A 439 16.83 14.72 3.71
CA MET A 439 17.88 13.79 3.29
C MET A 439 18.42 12.97 4.46
N ALA A 440 18.54 13.56 5.67
CA ALA A 440 18.89 12.82 6.88
C ALA A 440 17.83 11.74 7.19
N GLY A 441 16.55 12.04 7.07
CA GLY A 441 15.47 11.09 7.24
C GLY A 441 15.48 9.97 6.20
N ILE A 442 15.68 10.30 4.92
CA ILE A 442 15.80 9.31 3.85
C ILE A 442 16.98 8.38 4.14
N LEU A 443 18.14 8.95 4.47
CA LEU A 443 19.32 8.15 4.76
C LEU A 443 19.14 7.29 6.00
N ALA A 444 18.49 7.79 7.06
CA ALA A 444 18.13 7.01 8.23
C ALA A 444 17.23 5.81 7.89
N ASN A 445 16.24 6.01 7.00
CA ASN A 445 15.37 4.92 6.53
C ASN A 445 16.12 3.85 5.73
N PHE A 446 17.16 4.24 5.00
CA PHE A 446 17.94 3.29 4.17
C PHE A 446 19.24 2.80 4.81
N ASN A 447 19.60 3.28 5.99
CA ASN A 447 20.88 2.95 6.63
C ASN A 447 20.77 2.92 8.16
N SER A 448 20.01 1.97 8.69
CA SER A 448 19.84 1.67 10.12
C SER A 448 20.10 0.18 10.42
N LYS A 449 20.15 -0.21 11.70
CA LYS A 449 20.19 -1.61 12.14
C LYS A 449 18.91 -2.39 11.84
N LEU A 450 17.86 -1.72 11.34
CA LEU A 450 16.60 -2.31 10.91
C LEU A 450 16.55 -2.56 9.39
N CYS A 451 17.60 -2.27 8.66
CA CYS A 451 17.71 -2.49 7.23
C CYS A 451 18.08 -3.94 6.90
N ILE A 452 17.16 -4.67 6.27
CA ILE A 452 17.37 -6.07 5.87
C ILE A 452 18.39 -6.13 4.72
N TRP A 453 19.27 -7.13 4.76
CA TRP A 453 20.10 -7.51 3.64
C TRP A 453 19.34 -8.49 2.74
N ASP A 454 18.89 -8.01 1.56
CA ASP A 454 18.23 -8.84 0.55
C ASP A 454 19.29 -9.53 -0.35
N LYS A 455 19.39 -10.84 -0.18
CA LYS A 455 20.26 -11.73 -0.94
C LYS A 455 19.68 -12.15 -2.29
N SER A 456 18.39 -11.90 -2.52
CA SER A 456 17.58 -12.45 -3.61
C SER A 456 17.69 -11.63 -4.90
N MET A 457 17.16 -12.21 -5.98
CA MET A 457 17.18 -11.61 -7.32
C MET A 457 16.23 -10.45 -7.54
N ALA A 458 15.23 -10.26 -6.66
CA ALA A 458 14.07 -9.41 -6.97
C ALA A 458 14.41 -7.91 -7.23
N LYS A 459 15.31 -7.33 -6.44
CA LYS A 459 15.69 -5.91 -6.58
C LYS A 459 17.16 -5.69 -6.93
N SER A 460 18.05 -6.62 -6.57
CA SER A 460 19.51 -6.46 -6.69
C SER A 460 20.14 -7.31 -7.79
N GLY A 461 19.35 -8.07 -8.54
CA GLY A 461 19.92 -9.07 -9.45
C GLY A 461 20.71 -10.16 -8.72
N GLY A 462 20.44 -10.42 -7.42
CA GLY A 462 21.04 -11.46 -6.60
C GLY A 462 22.45 -11.18 -6.08
N ILE A 463 22.95 -9.96 -6.23
CA ILE A 463 24.28 -9.55 -5.71
C ILE A 463 24.25 -9.15 -4.23
N GLY A 464 23.07 -9.04 -3.64
CA GLY A 464 22.81 -8.50 -2.30
C GLY A 464 22.63 -6.98 -2.29
N ALA A 465 21.58 -6.52 -1.63
CA ALA A 465 21.24 -5.10 -1.48
C ALA A 465 20.57 -4.83 -0.14
N PHE A 466 20.53 -3.55 0.22
CA PHE A 466 19.84 -3.10 1.42
C PHE A 466 18.37 -2.83 1.13
N VAL A 467 17.49 -3.29 2.02
CA VAL A 467 16.09 -2.92 2.07
C VAL A 467 15.91 -1.87 3.15
N GLN A 468 15.00 -0.96 2.95
CA GLN A 468 14.71 0.13 3.88
C GLN A 468 14.21 -0.36 5.26
N THR A 469 14.33 0.48 6.28
CA THR A 469 13.84 0.26 7.64
C THR A 469 12.35 -0.10 7.66
N PHE A 470 11.53 0.68 6.98
CA PHE A 470 10.09 0.48 6.87
C PHE A 470 9.74 -0.25 5.58
N SER A 471 10.07 -1.55 5.50
CA SER A 471 9.50 -2.46 4.50
C SER A 471 8.04 -2.80 4.83
N ASP A 472 7.72 -2.83 6.11
CA ASP A 472 6.40 -2.95 6.71
C ASP A 472 6.18 -1.78 7.67
N GLN A 473 4.94 -1.52 8.07
CA GLN A 473 4.58 -0.41 8.96
C GLN A 473 4.86 -0.76 10.45
N THR A 474 6.06 -1.22 10.74
CA THR A 474 6.49 -1.66 12.08
C THR A 474 8.02 -1.55 12.24
N PHE A 475 8.51 -1.51 13.50
CA PHE A 475 9.95 -1.62 13.80
C PHE A 475 10.36 -3.09 13.91
N SER A 476 10.84 -3.66 12.82
CA SER A 476 11.32 -5.05 12.80
C SER A 476 12.77 -5.15 13.27
N THR A 477 12.99 -5.68 14.50
CA THR A 477 14.34 -5.89 15.01
C THR A 477 15.01 -7.11 14.35
N LEU A 478 16.18 -6.91 13.77
CA LEU A 478 16.90 -7.91 13.01
C LEU A 478 18.04 -8.55 13.81
N TYR A 479 18.39 -9.79 13.50
CA TYR A 479 19.58 -10.46 14.03
C TYR A 479 20.81 -10.29 13.15
N ASN A 480 20.62 -10.01 11.88
CA ASN A 480 21.66 -9.61 10.95
C ASN A 480 21.18 -8.45 10.08
N TYR A 481 22.05 -7.48 9.89
CA TYR A 481 21.74 -6.24 9.19
C TYR A 481 22.99 -5.71 8.49
N GLY A 482 22.86 -4.65 7.71
CA GLY A 482 23.99 -4.06 7.00
C GLY A 482 24.13 -2.56 7.20
N SER A 483 25.34 -2.07 7.01
CA SER A 483 25.68 -0.64 6.95
C SER A 483 26.16 -0.28 5.55
N ARG A 484 25.57 0.77 4.97
CA ARG A 484 25.98 1.37 3.72
C ARG A 484 27.28 2.15 3.91
N CYS A 485 28.03 2.29 2.82
CA CYS A 485 29.27 3.07 2.75
C CYS A 485 29.25 3.92 1.48
N GLY A 486 30.19 4.79 1.32
CA GLY A 486 30.43 5.71 0.22
C GLY A 486 29.49 5.64 -0.99
N ASP A 487 29.80 4.77 -1.96
CA ASP A 487 28.99 4.63 -3.18
C ASP A 487 27.52 4.25 -2.95
N THR A 488 27.25 3.45 -1.94
CA THR A 488 25.86 3.06 -1.63
C THR A 488 25.10 4.17 -0.88
N ILE A 489 25.82 5.02 -0.17
CA ILE A 489 25.28 6.26 0.43
C ILE A 489 25.03 7.29 -0.64
N SER A 490 25.97 7.50 -1.58
CA SER A 490 25.81 8.50 -2.64
C SER A 490 24.54 8.29 -3.45
N ARG A 491 24.25 7.04 -3.82
CA ARG A 491 23.02 6.69 -4.56
C ARG A 491 21.72 6.98 -3.81
N THR A 492 21.79 7.03 -2.49
CA THR A 492 20.64 7.39 -1.65
C THR A 492 20.58 8.90 -1.41
N TRP A 493 21.74 9.53 -1.36
CA TRP A 493 21.89 10.96 -1.07
C TRP A 493 21.73 11.84 -2.31
N ASP A 494 22.25 11.42 -3.45
CA ASP A 494 22.21 12.21 -4.71
C ASP A 494 20.88 11.93 -5.44
N HIS A 495 19.82 12.59 -4.95
CA HIS A 495 18.52 12.58 -5.61
C HIS A 495 18.42 13.78 -6.55
N GLU A 496 18.35 13.49 -7.84
CA GLU A 496 18.09 14.47 -8.86
C GLU A 496 16.64 14.95 -8.80
N LEU A 497 16.43 16.21 -8.44
CA LEU A 497 15.13 16.85 -8.49
C LEU A 497 14.88 17.32 -9.94
N THR A 498 14.20 16.49 -10.74
CA THR A 498 14.00 16.73 -12.19
C THR A 498 12.61 17.26 -12.55
N SER A 499 11.92 17.90 -11.63
CA SER A 499 10.57 18.40 -11.87
C SER A 499 10.58 19.75 -12.59
N ASN A 500 9.81 19.86 -13.68
CA ASN A 500 9.52 21.14 -14.34
C ASN A 500 8.33 21.89 -13.73
N ILE A 501 7.77 21.35 -12.64
CA ILE A 501 6.59 21.91 -11.97
C ILE A 501 6.96 23.23 -11.30
N ARG A 502 6.07 24.22 -11.46
CA ARG A 502 6.11 25.45 -10.70
C ARG A 502 4.80 25.63 -9.95
N CYS A 503 4.89 25.77 -8.64
CA CYS A 503 3.79 26.22 -7.79
C CYS A 503 3.94 27.72 -7.51
N ASN A 504 2.83 28.40 -7.31
CA ASN A 504 2.86 29.77 -6.80
C ASN A 504 3.09 29.75 -5.29
N CYS A 505 4.35 29.65 -4.87
CA CYS A 505 4.75 29.54 -3.47
C CYS A 505 4.30 30.72 -2.58
N ASN A 506 3.97 31.87 -3.17
CA ASN A 506 3.51 33.04 -2.41
C ASN A 506 2.08 32.89 -1.89
N ASN A 507 1.29 32.02 -2.48
CA ASN A 507 -0.10 31.74 -2.11
C ASN A 507 -0.24 30.42 -1.34
N PHE A 508 0.83 29.99 -0.66
CA PHE A 508 0.82 28.77 0.13
C PHE A 508 1.23 29.05 1.58
N SER A 509 0.54 28.40 2.51
CA SER A 509 0.95 28.36 3.91
C SER A 509 0.85 26.96 4.49
N THR A 510 1.80 26.64 5.37
CA THR A 510 1.85 25.35 6.09
C THR A 510 1.94 25.62 7.59
N GLU A 511 1.15 24.91 8.38
CA GLU A 511 1.14 25.02 9.83
C GLU A 511 1.29 23.63 10.47
N ASN A 512 2.05 23.60 11.56
CA ASN A 512 2.08 22.45 12.46
C ASN A 512 1.10 22.68 13.61
N ILE A 513 -0.17 22.32 13.40
CA ILE A 513 -1.27 22.64 14.32
C ILE A 513 -2.29 21.50 14.41
N ASP A 514 -2.98 21.44 15.54
CA ASP A 514 -4.13 20.56 15.70
C ASP A 514 -5.31 21.02 14.81
N ALA A 515 -5.90 20.10 14.05
CA ALA A 515 -7.01 20.40 13.14
C ALA A 515 -8.23 21.06 13.84
N ARG A 516 -8.42 20.82 15.15
CA ARG A 516 -9.42 21.48 15.98
C ARG A 516 -9.16 22.99 16.16
N GLN A 517 -7.92 23.41 15.95
CA GLN A 517 -7.46 24.79 16.22
C GLN A 517 -7.12 25.57 14.93
N VAL A 518 -7.34 25.00 13.77
CA VAL A 518 -7.08 25.65 12.49
C VAL A 518 -7.88 26.94 12.40
N LEU A 519 -7.19 28.04 12.10
CA LEU A 519 -7.77 29.41 11.99
C LEU A 519 -7.99 29.83 10.53
N GLN A 520 -7.26 29.22 9.59
CA GLN A 520 -7.35 29.51 8.17
C GLN A 520 -8.75 29.25 7.63
N THR A 521 -9.21 30.13 6.72
CA THR A 521 -10.46 29.93 5.98
C THR A 521 -10.16 29.42 4.57
N SER A 522 -10.92 28.41 4.13
CA SER A 522 -10.78 27.83 2.80
C SER A 522 -12.15 27.65 2.15
N ASP A 523 -12.22 27.84 0.83
CA ASP A 523 -13.44 27.62 0.05
C ASP A 523 -13.72 26.12 -0.11
N LEU A 524 -12.62 25.36 -0.21
CA LEU A 524 -12.62 23.92 -0.34
C LEU A 524 -11.73 23.33 0.75
N TRP A 525 -12.27 22.40 1.55
CA TRP A 525 -11.50 21.55 2.45
C TRP A 525 -11.45 20.16 1.84
N ILE A 526 -10.27 19.69 1.51
CA ILE A 526 -10.05 18.36 0.97
C ILE A 526 -9.17 17.60 1.96
N ASN A 527 -9.67 16.51 2.52
CA ASN A 527 -9.00 15.82 3.62
C ASN A 527 -8.99 14.31 3.39
N ASP A 528 -7.88 13.68 3.77
CA ASP A 528 -7.75 12.24 3.96
C ASP A 528 -7.52 11.98 5.46
N PRO A 529 -8.59 11.84 6.25
CA PRO A 529 -8.49 11.78 7.71
C PRO A 529 -7.95 10.43 8.19
N PRO A 530 -7.38 10.34 9.42
CA PRO A 530 -6.97 9.07 9.99
C PRO A 530 -8.17 8.13 10.15
N TYR A 531 -8.00 6.86 9.75
CA TYR A 531 -9.00 5.81 9.93
C TYR A 531 -8.91 5.21 11.34
N ALA A 532 -10.05 4.71 11.84
CA ALA A 532 -10.19 4.23 13.21
C ALA A 532 -9.17 3.15 13.64
N ASP A 533 -8.75 2.28 12.73
CA ASP A 533 -7.81 1.17 12.98
C ASP A 533 -6.42 1.42 12.38
N ALA A 534 -6.06 2.68 12.19
CA ALA A 534 -4.89 3.06 11.42
C ALA A 534 -3.57 2.71 12.12
N VAL A 535 -2.54 2.62 11.29
CA VAL A 535 -1.13 2.53 11.62
C VAL A 535 -0.74 3.54 12.69
N ASN A 536 0.13 3.17 13.61
CA ASN A 536 0.66 4.05 14.65
C ASN A 536 1.65 5.09 14.06
N TYR A 537 1.17 5.92 13.13
CA TYR A 537 1.99 6.90 12.39
C TYR A 537 2.81 7.79 13.32
N HIS A 538 2.25 8.22 14.44
CA HIS A 538 2.94 9.06 15.42
C HIS A 538 4.19 8.39 15.99
N GLU A 539 4.18 7.06 16.23
CA GLU A 539 5.34 6.32 16.72
C GLU A 539 6.38 6.07 15.61
N LEU A 540 5.92 5.77 14.39
CA LEU A 540 6.81 5.54 13.26
C LEU A 540 7.49 6.83 12.79
N LEU A 541 6.77 7.97 12.84
CA LEU A 541 7.32 9.26 12.46
C LEU A 541 8.28 9.83 13.49
N ASP A 542 8.21 9.42 14.76
CA ASP A 542 9.19 9.80 15.78
C ASP A 542 10.62 9.35 15.42
N PHE A 543 10.75 8.26 14.66
CA PHE A 543 12.05 7.85 14.09
C PHE A 543 12.67 8.93 13.19
N TYR A 544 11.87 9.57 12.34
CA TYR A 544 12.32 10.67 11.49
C TYR A 544 12.49 11.96 12.29
N LEU A 545 11.56 12.24 13.20
CA LEU A 545 11.59 13.42 14.04
C LEU A 545 12.86 13.48 14.89
N ALA A 546 13.36 12.34 15.32
CA ALA A 546 14.63 12.25 16.04
C ALA A 546 15.83 12.81 15.25
N TRP A 547 15.78 12.80 13.91
CA TRP A 547 16.77 13.40 13.00
C TRP A 547 16.47 14.86 12.64
N TYR A 548 15.28 15.35 12.99
CA TYR A 548 14.80 16.69 12.61
C TYR A 548 14.85 17.68 13.78
N THR A 549 15.74 17.47 14.75
CA THR A 549 15.87 18.29 15.96
C THR A 549 16.09 19.78 15.65
N ALA A 550 16.77 20.10 14.56
CA ALA A 550 16.97 21.47 14.09
C ALA A 550 15.76 22.08 13.35
N ILE A 551 14.60 21.42 13.33
CA ILE A 551 13.40 21.96 12.66
C ILE A 551 12.95 23.29 13.28
N ASN A 552 13.16 23.50 14.59
CA ASN A 552 12.81 24.73 15.28
C ASN A 552 13.71 25.93 14.92
N ASP A 553 14.90 25.68 14.38
CA ASP A 553 15.75 26.76 13.85
C ASP A 553 15.14 27.32 12.55
N ILE A 554 14.39 26.51 11.82
CA ILE A 554 13.76 26.84 10.55
C ILE A 554 12.31 27.29 10.73
N PHE A 555 11.60 26.64 11.65
CA PHE A 555 10.19 26.87 11.98
C PHE A 555 10.03 26.98 13.51
N PRO A 556 10.30 28.13 14.12
CA PRO A 556 10.35 28.31 15.58
C PRO A 556 9.04 27.97 16.33
N GLU A 557 7.89 28.08 15.66
CA GLU A 557 6.57 27.80 16.21
C GLU A 557 6.15 26.34 16.14
N TRP A 558 6.89 25.50 15.42
CA TRP A 558 6.53 24.10 15.26
C TRP A 558 6.94 23.26 16.48
N ALA A 559 6.15 22.24 16.80
CA ALA A 559 6.47 21.33 17.88
C ALA A 559 7.62 20.38 17.50
N LEU A 560 8.44 20.02 18.49
CA LEU A 560 9.49 18.99 18.32
C LEU A 560 9.03 17.63 18.84
N SER A 561 7.77 17.33 18.79
CA SER A 561 7.19 16.05 19.17
C SER A 561 6.02 15.68 18.27
N SER A 562 5.72 14.40 18.16
CA SER A 562 4.56 13.90 17.41
C SER A 562 3.21 14.28 18.05
N ARG A 563 3.23 14.88 19.25
CA ARG A 563 2.03 15.25 20.01
C ARG A 563 1.05 14.10 20.18
N LYS A 564 1.54 12.93 20.43
CA LYS A 564 0.79 11.66 20.54
C LYS A 564 -0.49 11.79 21.36
N ALA A 565 -0.47 12.54 22.47
CA ALA A 565 -1.63 12.76 23.33
C ALA A 565 -2.78 13.51 22.66
N LEU A 566 -2.51 14.27 21.59
CA LEU A 566 -3.49 15.02 20.83
C LEU A 566 -3.92 14.29 19.54
N ALA A 567 -3.21 13.23 19.16
CA ALA A 567 -3.49 12.48 17.95
C ALA A 567 -4.88 11.85 18.01
N VAL A 568 -5.63 12.00 16.94
CA VAL A 568 -6.96 11.40 16.80
C VAL A 568 -6.78 9.93 16.48
N GLN A 569 -7.06 9.05 17.45
CA GLN A 569 -6.78 7.61 17.35
C GLN A 569 -7.93 6.78 17.92
N GLY A 570 -7.99 5.51 17.48
CA GLY A 570 -8.96 4.53 17.96
C GLY A 570 -10.35 4.75 17.40
N SER A 571 -11.33 4.10 18.00
CA SER A 571 -12.74 4.14 17.56
C SER A 571 -13.71 4.50 18.71
N GLY A 572 -13.17 4.95 19.84
CA GLY A 572 -13.92 5.27 21.05
C GLY A 572 -14.61 6.64 21.02
N GLU A 573 -15.20 7.01 22.15
CA GLU A 573 -15.93 8.28 22.33
C GLU A 573 -15.04 9.49 22.08
N ASP A 574 -13.79 9.47 22.56
CA ASP A 574 -12.84 10.58 22.41
C ASP A 574 -12.45 10.80 20.94
N PHE A 575 -12.31 9.73 20.17
CA PHE A 575 -12.10 9.80 18.72
C PHE A 575 -13.27 10.51 18.04
N LYS A 576 -14.49 10.07 18.31
CA LYS A 576 -15.71 10.63 17.72
C LYS A 576 -15.89 12.12 18.07
N LYS A 577 -15.67 12.48 19.34
CA LYS A 577 -15.71 13.87 19.80
C LYS A 577 -14.71 14.73 19.05
N SER A 578 -13.46 14.27 18.97
CA SER A 578 -12.40 14.98 18.27
C SER A 578 -12.73 15.19 16.79
N MET A 579 -13.25 14.17 16.12
CA MET A 579 -13.63 14.29 14.70
C MET A 579 -14.82 15.25 14.50
N VAL A 580 -15.84 15.24 15.39
CA VAL A 580 -16.94 16.22 15.33
C VAL A 580 -16.41 17.64 15.52
N GLU A 581 -15.52 17.85 16.48
CA GLU A 581 -14.90 19.18 16.71
C GLU A 581 -14.12 19.65 15.49
N ILE A 582 -13.32 18.77 14.86
CA ILE A 582 -12.55 19.08 13.65
C ILE A 582 -13.48 19.48 12.51
N TYR A 583 -14.41 18.59 12.13
CA TYR A 583 -15.31 18.88 11.01
C TYR A 583 -16.21 20.11 11.26
N SER A 584 -16.64 20.32 12.50
CA SER A 584 -17.38 21.53 12.89
C SER A 584 -16.52 22.79 12.76
N ASN A 585 -15.23 22.71 13.12
CA ASN A 585 -14.30 23.83 12.96
C ASN A 585 -14.10 24.14 11.47
N LEU A 586 -13.81 23.12 10.65
CA LEU A 586 -13.61 23.28 9.21
C LEU A 586 -14.88 23.81 8.52
N ALA A 587 -16.07 23.36 8.94
CA ALA A 587 -17.33 23.87 8.44
C ALA A 587 -17.51 25.37 8.77
N LYS A 588 -17.12 25.82 9.96
CA LYS A 588 -17.14 27.25 10.33
C LYS A 588 -16.15 28.09 9.53
N LYS A 589 -15.02 27.47 9.09
CA LYS A 589 -13.95 28.08 8.31
C LYS A 589 -14.17 27.98 6.80
N MET A 590 -15.35 27.63 6.37
CA MET A 590 -15.77 27.49 4.98
C MET A 590 -16.93 28.43 4.67
N PRO A 591 -17.00 29.08 3.51
CA PRO A 591 -18.19 29.87 3.12
C PRO A 591 -19.41 28.95 2.91
N ASP A 592 -20.63 29.52 2.84
CA ASP A 592 -21.84 28.72 2.71
C ASP A 592 -21.95 27.99 1.36
N ASN A 593 -21.34 28.53 0.30
CA ASN A 593 -21.21 27.90 -1.02
C ASN A 593 -19.94 27.05 -1.16
N GLY A 594 -19.17 26.88 -0.08
CA GLY A 594 -17.99 26.04 -0.03
C GLY A 594 -18.28 24.55 -0.03
N LEU A 595 -17.23 23.75 -0.08
CA LEU A 595 -17.30 22.29 -0.07
C LEU A 595 -16.26 21.70 0.89
N GLN A 596 -16.61 20.60 1.54
CA GLN A 596 -15.62 19.69 2.09
C GLN A 596 -15.61 18.41 1.26
N MET A 597 -14.43 17.86 1.01
CA MET A 597 -14.24 16.57 0.37
C MET A 597 -13.48 15.67 1.34
N VAL A 598 -14.05 14.52 1.65
CA VAL A 598 -13.44 13.53 2.54
C VAL A 598 -13.16 12.26 1.75
N GLN A 599 -11.90 11.86 1.73
CA GLN A 599 -11.48 10.57 1.21
C GLN A 599 -11.68 9.54 2.29
N PHE A 600 -12.37 8.45 1.98
CA PHE A 600 -12.65 7.43 2.99
C PHE A 600 -12.83 6.06 2.37
N THR A 601 -12.27 5.06 3.04
CA THR A 601 -12.50 3.67 2.70
C THR A 601 -12.47 2.82 3.95
N HIS A 602 -13.44 1.94 4.11
CA HIS A 602 -13.47 0.95 5.18
C HIS A 602 -14.45 -0.17 4.81
N GLN A 603 -14.13 -1.41 5.24
CA GLN A 603 -14.98 -2.57 4.94
C GLN A 603 -16.14 -2.76 5.94
N ASP A 604 -16.04 -2.17 7.14
CA ASP A 604 -17.02 -2.36 8.21
C ASP A 604 -18.15 -1.32 8.12
N PRO A 605 -19.42 -1.75 7.95
CA PRO A 605 -20.60 -0.86 7.98
C PRO A 605 -20.69 -0.01 9.24
N ALA A 606 -20.23 -0.52 10.38
CA ALA A 606 -20.26 0.21 11.64
C ALA A 606 -19.34 1.45 11.65
N VAL A 607 -18.22 1.38 10.92
CA VAL A 607 -17.30 2.51 10.76
C VAL A 607 -17.88 3.57 9.82
N TRP A 608 -18.62 3.16 8.78
CA TRP A 608 -19.37 4.06 7.91
C TRP A 608 -20.52 4.75 8.66
N ALA A 609 -21.21 4.01 9.54
CA ALA A 609 -22.24 4.60 10.41
C ALA A 609 -21.65 5.65 11.35
N ASP A 610 -20.52 5.35 11.98
CA ASP A 610 -19.83 6.31 12.86
C ASP A 610 -19.40 7.57 12.08
N LEU A 611 -18.81 7.42 10.88
CA LEU A 611 -18.46 8.56 10.01
C LEU A 611 -19.70 9.38 9.66
N GLY A 612 -20.77 8.75 9.22
CA GLY A 612 -22.02 9.44 8.87
C GLY A 612 -22.57 10.25 10.05
N MET A 613 -22.58 9.67 11.25
CA MET A 613 -23.02 10.36 12.47
C MET A 613 -22.10 11.51 12.85
N ILE A 614 -20.77 11.36 12.68
CA ILE A 614 -19.79 12.43 12.93
C ILE A 614 -20.05 13.61 11.98
N LEU A 615 -20.17 13.36 10.68
CA LEU A 615 -20.43 14.40 9.68
C LEU A 615 -21.78 15.09 9.92
N TRP A 616 -22.81 14.32 10.26
CA TRP A 616 -24.12 14.84 10.58
C TRP A 616 -24.09 15.71 11.83
N ALA A 617 -23.41 15.27 12.91
CA ALA A 617 -23.23 16.05 14.14
C ALA A 617 -22.44 17.35 13.89
N ALA A 618 -21.48 17.32 12.97
CA ALA A 618 -20.72 18.50 12.58
C ALA A 618 -21.49 19.52 11.74
N GLY A 619 -22.77 19.26 11.43
CA GLY A 619 -23.59 20.17 10.63
C GLY A 619 -23.34 20.09 9.13
N LEU A 620 -22.77 18.97 8.67
CA LEU A 620 -22.51 18.68 7.27
C LEU A 620 -23.51 17.67 6.72
N HIS A 621 -23.72 17.69 5.40
CA HIS A 621 -24.44 16.64 4.70
C HIS A 621 -23.66 16.15 3.46
N VAL A 622 -23.79 14.89 3.15
CA VAL A 622 -23.22 14.29 1.93
C VAL A 622 -24.08 14.70 0.75
N SER A 623 -23.51 15.48 -0.16
CA SER A 623 -24.20 15.94 -1.39
C SER A 623 -23.93 15.03 -2.58
N SER A 624 -22.75 14.44 -2.65
CA SER A 624 -22.34 13.49 -3.70
C SER A 624 -21.32 12.52 -3.14
N ALA A 625 -21.18 11.39 -3.79
CA ALA A 625 -20.13 10.41 -3.49
C ALA A 625 -19.64 9.79 -4.80
N TRP A 626 -18.34 9.59 -4.91
CA TRP A 626 -17.71 8.95 -6.05
C TRP A 626 -16.72 7.90 -5.58
N THR A 627 -16.78 6.72 -6.17
CA THR A 627 -15.78 5.68 -5.95
C THR A 627 -14.69 5.81 -7.00
N ILE A 628 -13.44 5.89 -6.56
CA ILE A 628 -12.27 5.95 -7.44
C ILE A 628 -11.31 4.82 -7.10
N ALA A 629 -10.69 4.23 -8.11
CA ALA A 629 -9.64 3.24 -7.92
C ALA A 629 -8.33 3.98 -7.56
N THR A 630 -7.89 3.82 -6.32
CA THR A 630 -6.68 4.49 -5.80
C THR A 630 -5.48 3.57 -5.67
N GLU A 631 -5.70 2.25 -5.69
CA GLU A 631 -4.67 1.26 -5.45
C GLU A 631 -4.26 0.59 -6.76
N ALA A 632 -2.98 0.71 -7.11
CA ALA A 632 -2.41 -0.06 -8.21
C ALA A 632 -2.40 -1.56 -7.85
N THR A 633 -2.70 -2.42 -8.82
CA THR A 633 -2.56 -3.87 -8.73
C THR A 633 -1.09 -4.29 -8.64
N SER A 634 -0.38 -3.85 -7.61
CA SER A 634 0.98 -4.34 -7.38
C SER A 634 0.91 -5.72 -6.73
N GLY A 635 1.48 -6.73 -7.38
CA GLY A 635 1.47 -8.15 -6.97
C GLY A 635 2.10 -8.47 -5.59
N LEU A 636 2.37 -7.46 -4.76
CA LEU A 636 2.87 -7.57 -3.39
C LEU A 636 1.76 -7.46 -2.33
N LYS A 637 0.59 -6.95 -2.68
CA LYS A 637 -0.54 -6.82 -1.74
C LYS A 637 -1.39 -8.09 -1.77
N LYS A 638 -1.01 -9.08 -0.97
CA LYS A 638 -1.81 -10.28 -0.69
C LYS A 638 -2.57 -10.06 0.62
N GLY A 639 -3.84 -9.70 0.56
CA GLY A 639 -4.69 -9.49 1.75
C GLY A 639 -6.02 -8.82 1.42
N ASN A 640 -6.84 -8.59 2.45
CA ASN A 640 -8.11 -7.85 2.37
C ASN A 640 -7.84 -6.35 2.17
N TYR A 641 -7.53 -5.93 0.95
CA TYR A 641 -7.41 -4.52 0.63
C TYR A 641 -8.61 -4.08 -0.20
N VAL A 642 -9.20 -2.96 0.19
CA VAL A 642 -10.16 -2.23 -0.64
C VAL A 642 -9.37 -1.61 -1.78
N GLN A 643 -9.80 -1.81 -3.00
CA GLN A 643 -9.13 -1.27 -4.20
C GLN A 643 -9.52 0.18 -4.48
N GLY A 644 -10.71 0.60 -4.02
CA GLY A 644 -11.25 1.91 -4.24
C GLY A 644 -11.34 2.76 -2.98
N THR A 645 -11.27 4.07 -3.18
CA THR A 645 -11.56 5.09 -2.16
C THR A 645 -12.84 5.81 -2.54
N VAL A 646 -13.70 6.07 -1.57
CA VAL A 646 -14.90 6.88 -1.78
C VAL A 646 -14.57 8.33 -1.48
N LEU A 647 -14.84 9.20 -2.42
CA LEU A 647 -14.83 10.66 -2.24
C LEU A 647 -16.22 11.12 -1.81
N LEU A 648 -16.36 11.52 -0.56
CA LEU A 648 -17.58 12.13 -0.03
C LEU A 648 -17.50 13.64 -0.21
N VAL A 649 -18.40 14.20 -1.00
CA VAL A 649 -18.54 15.65 -1.18
C VAL A 649 -19.59 16.16 -0.19
N LEU A 650 -19.17 17.03 0.70
CA LEU A 650 -19.97 17.53 1.80
C LEU A 650 -20.27 19.02 1.61
N ARG A 651 -21.47 19.43 2.07
CA ARG A 651 -21.88 20.83 2.16
C ARG A 651 -22.35 21.13 3.58
N LYS A 652 -22.36 22.40 3.94
CA LYS A 652 -23.07 22.83 5.14
C LYS A 652 -24.55 22.48 5.02
N ARG A 653 -25.10 21.90 6.06
CA ARG A 653 -26.54 21.67 6.14
C ARG A 653 -27.20 22.98 6.58
N THR A 654 -27.94 23.60 5.68
CA THR A 654 -28.62 24.88 5.92
C THR A 654 -30.11 24.72 6.13
N ASN A 655 -30.68 23.53 5.81
CA ASN A 655 -32.07 23.21 6.05
C ASN A 655 -32.31 22.72 7.50
N HIS A 656 -33.55 22.81 7.94
CA HIS A 656 -34.04 22.32 9.22
C HIS A 656 -35.12 21.23 9.04
N ASP A 657 -35.09 20.58 7.87
CA ASP A 657 -36.08 19.55 7.53
C ASP A 657 -35.93 18.33 8.42
N GLU A 658 -37.06 17.81 8.85
CA GLU A 658 -37.18 16.57 9.60
C GLU A 658 -37.80 15.48 8.72
N ILE A 659 -37.45 14.22 8.97
CA ILE A 659 -37.97 13.05 8.24
C ILE A 659 -38.45 12.01 9.21
N PHE A 660 -39.52 11.32 8.83
CA PHE A 660 -39.97 10.12 9.55
C PHE A 660 -39.08 8.95 9.25
N ARG A 661 -38.81 8.14 10.27
CA ARG A 661 -37.89 7.02 10.15
C ARG A 661 -38.33 5.97 9.13
N ASP A 662 -39.63 5.75 8.97
CA ASP A 662 -40.22 4.77 8.05
C ASP A 662 -40.13 5.18 6.56
N GLU A 663 -39.86 6.45 6.27
CA GLU A 663 -39.65 6.95 4.90
C GLU A 663 -38.21 6.67 4.38
N LEU A 664 -37.23 6.57 5.29
CA LEU A 664 -35.82 6.42 4.93
C LEU A 664 -35.49 5.17 4.09
N PRO A 665 -36.03 3.96 4.40
CA PRO A 665 -35.68 2.76 3.64
C PRO A 665 -35.99 2.88 2.14
N SER A 666 -37.13 3.47 1.77
CA SER A 666 -37.52 3.66 0.37
C SER A 666 -36.60 4.66 -0.32
N MET A 667 -36.27 5.76 0.35
CA MET A 667 -35.38 6.78 -0.23
C MET A 667 -33.94 6.26 -0.38
N ILE A 668 -33.48 5.46 0.58
CA ILE A 668 -32.17 4.81 0.48
C ILE A 668 -32.16 3.83 -0.69
N GLU A 669 -33.23 3.04 -0.87
CA GLU A 669 -33.34 2.11 -1.99
C GLU A 669 -33.25 2.82 -3.36
N ASP A 670 -33.97 3.92 -3.52
CA ASP A 670 -33.96 4.70 -4.77
C ASP A 670 -32.60 5.33 -5.02
N GLU A 671 -31.95 5.85 -3.99
CA GLU A 671 -30.62 6.44 -4.12
C GLU A 671 -29.51 5.42 -4.40
N VAL A 672 -29.57 4.24 -3.73
CA VAL A 672 -28.64 3.13 -4.00
C VAL A 672 -28.78 2.68 -5.45
N LYS A 673 -30.01 2.46 -5.93
CA LYS A 673 -30.23 2.08 -7.34
C LYS A 673 -29.66 3.11 -8.31
N ARG A 674 -29.97 4.40 -8.08
CA ARG A 674 -29.43 5.48 -8.90
C ARG A 674 -27.90 5.47 -8.95
N GLN A 675 -27.24 5.35 -7.81
CA GLN A 675 -25.77 5.33 -7.72
C GLN A 675 -25.17 4.11 -8.44
N LEU A 676 -25.81 2.96 -8.30
CA LEU A 676 -25.36 1.73 -8.96
C LEU A 676 -25.57 1.82 -10.49
N ASP A 677 -26.70 2.39 -10.96
CA ASP A 677 -26.94 2.60 -12.38
C ASP A 677 -25.89 3.53 -12.98
N ASP A 678 -25.53 4.63 -12.29
CA ASP A 678 -24.49 5.56 -12.72
C ASP A 678 -23.13 4.83 -12.83
N MET A 679 -22.77 3.97 -11.88
CA MET A 679 -21.54 3.18 -11.93
C MET A 679 -21.56 2.14 -13.05
N LEU A 680 -22.66 1.40 -13.20
CA LEU A 680 -22.82 0.40 -14.27
C LEU A 680 -22.80 1.03 -15.67
N ALA A 681 -23.24 2.28 -15.79
CA ALA A 681 -23.18 3.01 -17.06
C ALA A 681 -21.74 3.40 -17.44
N LEU A 682 -20.87 3.60 -16.44
CA LEU A 682 -19.46 3.93 -16.60
C LEU A 682 -18.57 2.68 -16.71
N ASP A 683 -19.07 1.51 -16.31
CA ASP A 683 -18.30 0.29 -16.22
C ASP A 683 -18.02 -0.32 -17.61
N ASP A 684 -16.84 -0.89 -17.76
CA ASP A 684 -16.47 -1.60 -18.98
C ASP A 684 -17.20 -2.96 -19.04
N LYS A 685 -17.86 -3.23 -20.16
CA LYS A 685 -18.68 -4.44 -20.31
C LYS A 685 -17.86 -5.73 -20.45
N GLU A 686 -16.63 -5.61 -20.90
CA GLU A 686 -15.72 -6.76 -21.11
C GLU A 686 -14.75 -6.95 -19.96
N MET A 687 -14.24 -5.85 -19.38
CA MET A 687 -13.33 -5.84 -18.23
C MET A 687 -13.86 -4.84 -17.19
N PRO A 688 -14.62 -5.32 -16.18
CA PRO A 688 -15.21 -4.45 -15.16
C PRO A 688 -14.15 -3.66 -14.39
N ASN A 689 -14.33 -2.34 -14.32
CA ASN A 689 -13.48 -1.43 -13.56
C ASN A 689 -13.80 -1.44 -12.07
N PHE A 690 -15.02 -1.86 -11.71
CA PHE A 690 -15.53 -1.91 -10.35
C PHE A 690 -15.79 -3.34 -9.90
N GLY A 691 -15.30 -3.69 -8.71
CA GLY A 691 -15.59 -4.96 -8.06
C GLY A 691 -16.86 -4.86 -7.18
N ASP A 692 -17.37 -6.01 -6.73
CA ASP A 692 -18.54 -6.07 -5.84
C ASP A 692 -18.34 -5.23 -4.56
N THR A 693 -17.11 -5.12 -4.06
CA THR A 693 -16.77 -4.28 -2.91
C THR A 693 -16.97 -2.79 -3.20
N ASP A 694 -16.63 -2.34 -4.40
CA ASP A 694 -16.80 -0.93 -4.81
C ASP A 694 -18.28 -0.55 -4.88
N TYR A 695 -19.12 -1.44 -5.38
CA TYR A 695 -20.58 -1.26 -5.37
C TYR A 695 -21.16 -1.24 -3.95
N GLN A 696 -20.62 -2.03 -3.01
CA GLN A 696 -21.02 -1.96 -1.60
C GLN A 696 -20.62 -0.64 -0.96
N LEU A 697 -19.41 -0.13 -1.25
CA LEU A 697 -18.98 1.19 -0.79
C LEU A 697 -19.86 2.31 -1.33
N ALA A 698 -20.29 2.21 -2.59
CA ALA A 698 -21.24 3.14 -3.19
C ALA A 698 -22.61 3.11 -2.48
N ALA A 699 -23.07 1.93 -2.05
CA ALA A 699 -24.30 1.81 -1.29
C ALA A 699 -24.19 2.45 0.10
N TYR A 700 -23.05 2.32 0.79
CA TYR A 700 -22.79 3.05 2.04
C TYR A 700 -22.91 4.56 1.84
N ALA A 701 -22.23 5.07 0.80
CA ALA A 701 -22.27 6.50 0.50
C ALA A 701 -23.65 7.00 0.11
N ALA A 702 -24.43 6.21 -0.63
CA ALA A 702 -25.83 6.51 -0.95
C ALA A 702 -26.72 6.61 0.30
N ALA A 703 -26.56 5.67 1.24
CA ALA A 703 -27.28 5.73 2.51
C ALA A 703 -26.91 6.99 3.31
N LEU A 704 -25.62 7.33 3.41
CA LEU A 704 -25.16 8.55 4.08
C LEU A 704 -25.72 9.80 3.44
N ARG A 705 -25.80 9.85 2.10
CA ARG A 705 -26.37 10.98 1.36
C ARG A 705 -27.82 11.25 1.79
N VAL A 706 -28.65 10.19 1.87
CA VAL A 706 -30.05 10.32 2.27
C VAL A 706 -30.16 10.72 3.74
N MET A 707 -29.45 10.02 4.65
CA MET A 707 -29.59 10.24 6.08
C MET A 707 -29.08 11.60 6.54
N THR A 708 -27.93 12.06 6.01
CA THR A 708 -27.33 13.32 6.45
C THR A 708 -28.00 14.57 5.88
N GLN A 709 -28.87 14.43 4.90
CA GLN A 709 -29.60 15.52 4.27
C GLN A 709 -30.53 16.23 5.26
N TYR A 710 -31.13 15.52 6.21
CA TYR A 710 -32.13 16.02 7.16
C TYR A 710 -31.46 16.53 8.45
N ALA A 711 -32.09 17.54 9.07
CA ALA A 711 -31.63 18.09 10.34
C ALA A 711 -31.90 17.13 11.50
N SER A 712 -33.02 16.42 11.46
CA SER A 712 -33.39 15.38 12.42
C SER A 712 -34.12 14.23 11.76
N ILE A 713 -34.00 13.05 12.36
CA ILE A 713 -34.72 11.83 12.00
C ILE A 713 -35.52 11.43 13.21
N GLU A 714 -36.83 11.19 13.02
CA GLU A 714 -37.73 10.81 14.10
C GLU A 714 -37.17 9.60 14.89
N GLY A 715 -37.13 9.74 16.22
CA GLY A 715 -36.65 8.69 17.13
C GLY A 715 -35.12 8.48 17.14
N ILE A 716 -34.36 9.24 16.39
CA ILE A 716 -32.89 9.19 16.41
C ILE A 716 -32.32 10.48 17.01
N HIS A 717 -31.80 10.39 18.22
CA HIS A 717 -31.07 11.45 18.89
C HIS A 717 -29.57 11.28 18.62
N ILE A 718 -29.00 12.13 17.78
CA ILE A 718 -27.64 12.01 17.25
C ILE A 718 -26.58 11.87 18.36
N GLU A 719 -26.66 12.69 19.42
CA GLU A 719 -25.71 12.64 20.52
C GLU A 719 -25.76 11.32 21.28
N ASN A 720 -26.97 10.76 21.47
CA ASN A 720 -27.14 9.47 22.14
C ASN A 720 -26.66 8.29 21.32
N GLU A 721 -26.88 8.34 20.00
CA GLU A 721 -26.42 7.29 19.10
C GLU A 721 -24.91 7.38 18.83
N LEU A 722 -24.36 8.56 18.67
CA LEU A 722 -22.95 8.81 18.36
C LEU A 722 -22.03 8.34 19.52
N TYR A 723 -22.40 8.66 20.77
CA TYR A 723 -21.60 8.35 21.95
C TYR A 723 -22.08 7.10 22.71
N ARG A 724 -22.96 6.32 22.10
CA ARG A 724 -23.44 5.07 22.67
C ARG A 724 -22.30 4.08 22.83
N GLU A 725 -22.14 3.47 24.01
CA GLU A 725 -21.24 2.34 24.21
C GLU A 725 -21.65 1.16 23.32
N LYS A 726 -20.74 0.71 22.46
CA LYS A 726 -20.99 -0.44 21.59
C LYS A 726 -21.06 -1.71 22.43
N GLN A 727 -22.26 -2.25 22.61
CA GLN A 727 -22.46 -3.57 23.19
C GLN A 727 -22.28 -4.64 22.10
N LYS A 728 -21.59 -5.72 22.45
CA LYS A 728 -21.36 -6.84 21.54
C LYS A 728 -22.73 -7.39 21.04
N ASN A 729 -22.97 -7.37 19.73
CA ASN A 729 -24.19 -7.78 19.03
C ASN A 729 -25.39 -6.78 19.05
N GLN A 730 -25.20 -5.53 19.41
CA GLN A 730 -26.26 -4.53 19.31
C GLN A 730 -25.88 -3.44 18.29
N LYS A 731 -26.55 -3.45 17.13
CA LYS A 731 -26.35 -2.46 16.07
C LYS A 731 -27.08 -1.16 16.37
N SER A 732 -26.46 -0.01 16.01
CA SER A 732 -27.14 1.29 16.03
C SER A 732 -28.22 1.34 14.94
N GLU A 733 -29.13 2.32 15.04
CA GLU A 733 -30.16 2.51 14.00
C GLU A 733 -29.53 2.95 12.66
N PHE A 734 -28.49 3.77 12.69
CA PHE A 734 -27.70 4.13 11.51
C PHE A 734 -27.04 2.90 10.86
N GLU A 735 -26.45 2.05 11.67
CA GLU A 735 -25.79 0.82 11.19
C GLU A 735 -26.79 -0.14 10.53
N LYS A 736 -28.00 -0.22 11.03
CA LYS A 736 -29.09 -1.02 10.41
C LYS A 736 -29.50 -0.48 9.04
N LEU A 737 -29.61 0.85 8.90
CA LEU A 737 -29.94 1.50 7.63
C LEU A 737 -28.83 1.31 6.59
N ILE A 738 -27.57 1.37 7.01
CA ILE A 738 -26.42 1.09 6.13
C ILE A 738 -26.40 -0.38 5.71
N ASP A 739 -26.63 -1.33 6.63
CA ASP A 739 -26.77 -2.76 6.28
C ASP A 739 -27.88 -2.99 5.23
N GLN A 740 -29.02 -2.31 5.38
CA GLN A 740 -30.11 -2.40 4.40
C GLN A 740 -29.67 -1.86 3.02
N ALA A 741 -28.92 -0.78 2.97
CA ALA A 741 -28.39 -0.25 1.72
C ALA A 741 -27.49 -1.26 0.99
N VAL A 742 -26.64 -1.97 1.75
CA VAL A 742 -25.79 -3.04 1.19
C VAL A 742 -26.59 -4.22 0.72
N GLU A 743 -27.61 -4.63 1.49
CA GLU A 743 -28.50 -5.70 1.06
C GLU A 743 -29.21 -5.34 -0.26
N ILE A 744 -29.64 -4.09 -0.41
CA ILE A 744 -30.23 -3.56 -1.65
C ILE A 744 -29.22 -3.68 -2.79
N ALA A 745 -27.95 -3.24 -2.59
CA ALA A 745 -26.93 -3.32 -3.60
C ALA A 745 -26.62 -4.77 -4.01
N CYS A 746 -26.43 -5.66 -3.04
CA CYS A 746 -26.19 -7.07 -3.31
C CYS A 746 -27.35 -7.75 -4.06
N ASN A 747 -28.58 -7.30 -3.82
CA ASN A 747 -29.76 -7.78 -4.53
C ASN A 747 -29.88 -7.20 -5.94
N TYR A 748 -29.39 -5.99 -6.14
CA TYR A 748 -29.43 -5.28 -7.42
C TYR A 748 -28.37 -5.79 -8.41
N LEU A 749 -27.21 -6.19 -7.93
CA LEU A 749 -26.09 -6.71 -8.71
C LEU A 749 -26.31 -8.16 -9.12
N ILE A 750 -27.06 -8.35 -10.19
CA ILE A 750 -27.41 -9.67 -10.72
C ILE A 750 -26.25 -10.22 -11.55
N PRO A 751 -25.85 -11.52 -11.40
CA PRO A 751 -24.86 -12.14 -12.26
C PRO A 751 -25.24 -12.02 -13.74
N LYS A 752 -24.29 -11.67 -14.60
CA LYS A 752 -24.50 -11.38 -16.02
C LYS A 752 -25.29 -12.51 -16.70
N GLY A 753 -26.45 -12.15 -17.23
CA GLY A 753 -27.34 -13.05 -17.95
C GLY A 753 -28.18 -13.97 -17.07
N PHE A 754 -28.31 -13.66 -15.77
CA PHE A 754 -29.32 -14.30 -14.92
C PHE A 754 -30.63 -13.46 -14.98
N ASP A 755 -31.80 -14.11 -14.96
CA ASP A 755 -33.09 -13.42 -14.99
C ASP A 755 -33.37 -12.75 -13.63
N GLU A 756 -33.72 -11.47 -13.64
CA GLU A 756 -33.93 -10.66 -12.44
C GLU A 756 -35.02 -11.23 -11.51
N PHE A 757 -36.11 -11.68 -12.08
CA PHE A 757 -37.22 -12.24 -11.31
C PHE A 757 -36.83 -13.55 -10.63
N GLN A 758 -36.08 -14.41 -11.34
CA GLN A 758 -35.58 -15.66 -10.76
C GLN A 758 -34.51 -15.40 -9.71
N TRP A 759 -33.64 -14.40 -9.92
CA TRP A 759 -32.64 -13.97 -8.94
C TRP A 759 -33.25 -13.53 -7.62
N LYS A 760 -34.24 -12.64 -7.68
CA LYS A 760 -34.96 -12.18 -6.47
C LYS A 760 -35.70 -13.32 -5.74
N GLY A 761 -36.04 -14.36 -6.44
CA GLY A 761 -36.66 -15.57 -5.87
C GLY A 761 -35.69 -16.57 -5.23
N LEU A 762 -34.38 -16.34 -5.23
CA LEU A 762 -33.35 -17.16 -4.58
C LEU A 762 -33.17 -16.75 -3.11
N ALA A 763 -32.83 -17.71 -2.26
CA ALA A 763 -32.45 -17.42 -0.87
C ALA A 763 -31.06 -16.74 -0.82
N ALA A 764 -30.77 -15.99 0.23
CA ALA A 764 -29.52 -15.28 0.43
C ALA A 764 -28.29 -16.21 0.29
N THR A 765 -28.36 -17.43 0.82
CA THR A 765 -27.29 -18.42 0.72
C THR A 765 -27.09 -18.95 -0.71
N GLU A 766 -28.14 -19.00 -1.52
CA GLU A 766 -28.09 -19.40 -2.92
C GLU A 766 -27.46 -18.29 -3.77
N ARG A 767 -27.85 -17.04 -3.51
CA ARG A 767 -27.25 -15.86 -4.16
C ARG A 767 -25.78 -15.71 -3.81
N LEU A 768 -25.41 -15.92 -2.53
CA LEU A 768 -24.02 -15.95 -2.09
C LEU A 768 -23.22 -16.99 -2.87
N TYR A 769 -23.75 -18.21 -3.05
CA TYR A 769 -23.03 -19.24 -3.76
C TYR A 769 -22.83 -18.88 -5.25
N LEU A 770 -23.84 -18.38 -5.93
CA LEU A 770 -23.75 -18.00 -7.34
C LEU A 770 -22.80 -16.82 -7.57
N LYS A 771 -22.87 -15.79 -6.70
CA LYS A 771 -21.94 -14.64 -6.76
C LYS A 771 -20.52 -15.04 -6.40
N GLY A 772 -20.32 -15.97 -5.48
CA GLY A 772 -18.99 -16.50 -5.17
C GLY A 772 -18.38 -17.27 -6.35
N LEU A 773 -19.19 -17.97 -7.15
CA LEU A 773 -18.73 -18.57 -8.41
C LEU A 773 -18.35 -17.49 -9.46
N GLU A 774 -18.98 -16.33 -9.43
CA GLU A 774 -18.61 -15.21 -10.29
C GLU A 774 -17.26 -14.61 -9.87
N LEU A 775 -16.96 -14.52 -8.56
CA LEU A 775 -15.62 -14.16 -8.07
C LEU A 775 -14.56 -15.16 -8.56
N GLU A 776 -14.84 -16.48 -8.45
CA GLU A 776 -13.94 -17.51 -8.94
C GLU A 776 -13.71 -17.40 -10.46
N LYS A 777 -14.75 -17.08 -11.22
CA LYS A 777 -14.69 -16.86 -12.66
C LYS A 777 -13.72 -15.74 -13.03
N HIS A 778 -13.62 -14.71 -12.21
CA HIS A 778 -12.68 -13.59 -12.37
C HIS A 778 -11.30 -13.87 -11.71
N GLY A 779 -11.06 -15.08 -11.19
CA GLY A 779 -9.80 -15.47 -10.56
C GLY A 779 -9.63 -14.97 -9.13
N GLU A 780 -10.66 -14.44 -8.49
CA GLU A 780 -10.63 -13.99 -7.10
C GLU A 780 -10.86 -15.18 -6.16
N LEU A 781 -9.80 -15.57 -5.44
CA LEU A 781 -9.80 -16.76 -4.54
C LEU A 781 -9.43 -16.41 -3.09
N ARG A 782 -9.42 -15.13 -2.72
CA ARG A 782 -9.08 -14.70 -1.35
C ARG A 782 -10.27 -14.88 -0.42
N SER A 783 -10.02 -15.43 0.77
CA SER A 783 -11.06 -15.66 1.78
C SER A 783 -11.83 -14.39 2.19
N GLY A 784 -11.16 -13.23 2.15
CA GLY A 784 -11.79 -11.94 2.46
C GLY A 784 -12.90 -11.56 1.50
N ALA A 785 -12.73 -11.77 0.19
CA ALA A 785 -13.77 -11.47 -0.80
C ALA A 785 -15.07 -12.25 -0.52
N TYR A 786 -14.95 -13.54 -0.18
CA TYR A 786 -16.13 -14.35 0.20
C TYR A 786 -16.74 -13.91 1.54
N GLN A 787 -15.94 -13.46 2.49
CA GLN A 787 -16.41 -12.93 3.77
C GLN A 787 -17.22 -11.65 3.56
N GLU A 788 -16.74 -10.74 2.73
CA GLU A 788 -17.45 -9.49 2.39
C GLU A 788 -18.76 -9.80 1.67
N LEU A 789 -18.71 -10.68 0.67
CA LEU A 789 -19.90 -11.12 -0.05
C LEU A 789 -20.94 -11.77 0.88
N ALA A 790 -20.49 -12.61 1.82
CA ALA A 790 -21.36 -13.24 2.80
C ALA A 790 -22.00 -12.21 3.76
N LYS A 791 -21.25 -11.21 4.20
CA LYS A 791 -21.80 -10.10 4.98
C LYS A 791 -22.88 -9.34 4.20
N GLY A 792 -22.60 -9.01 2.92
CA GLY A 792 -23.53 -8.30 2.04
C GLY A 792 -24.87 -9.04 1.86
N PHE A 793 -24.84 -10.36 1.81
CA PHE A 793 -26.07 -11.18 1.78
C PHE A 793 -26.62 -11.54 3.16
N GLY A 794 -26.02 -11.07 4.27
CA GLY A 794 -26.44 -11.40 5.62
C GLY A 794 -26.23 -12.87 6.04
N VAL A 795 -25.34 -13.58 5.35
CA VAL A 795 -25.07 -15.01 5.57
C VAL A 795 -23.91 -15.18 6.55
N ARG A 796 -24.18 -15.76 7.72
CA ARG A 796 -23.18 -15.95 8.78
C ARG A 796 -22.40 -17.26 8.65
N GLU A 797 -23.05 -18.34 8.20
CA GLU A 797 -22.46 -19.67 8.09
C GLU A 797 -22.39 -20.09 6.62
N TYR A 798 -21.21 -20.06 6.04
CA TYR A 798 -20.96 -20.37 4.63
C TYR A 798 -19.69 -21.19 4.40
N THR A 799 -18.79 -21.31 5.38
CA THR A 799 -17.51 -21.99 5.23
C THR A 799 -17.61 -23.46 4.86
N PHE A 800 -18.74 -24.10 5.17
CA PHE A 800 -19.02 -25.47 4.75
C PHE A 800 -19.19 -25.63 3.24
N MET A 801 -19.46 -24.52 2.52
CA MET A 801 -19.54 -24.49 1.06
C MET A 801 -18.16 -24.61 0.41
N PHE A 802 -17.07 -24.33 1.15
CA PHE A 802 -15.72 -24.32 0.61
C PHE A 802 -15.15 -25.73 0.41
N ALA A 803 -14.49 -25.91 -0.76
CA ALA A 803 -13.68 -27.07 -1.07
C ALA A 803 -12.24 -26.90 -0.62
N LYS A 804 -11.71 -25.68 -0.71
CA LYS A 804 -10.39 -25.26 -0.21
C LYS A 804 -10.55 -24.08 0.73
N THR A 805 -9.77 -24.06 1.82
CA THR A 805 -9.87 -23.07 2.90
C THR A 805 -8.57 -22.32 3.20
N LYS A 806 -7.53 -22.49 2.38
CA LYS A 806 -6.31 -21.69 2.52
C LYS A 806 -6.61 -20.23 2.16
N ALA A 807 -6.09 -19.29 2.91
CA ALA A 807 -6.46 -17.87 2.84
C ALA A 807 -6.49 -17.24 1.43
N ASN A 808 -5.63 -17.69 0.52
CA ASN A 808 -5.52 -17.17 -0.85
C ASN A 808 -5.90 -18.21 -1.93
N GLU A 809 -6.52 -19.32 -1.55
CA GLU A 809 -6.93 -20.41 -2.44
C GLU A 809 -8.34 -20.92 -2.05
N VAL A 810 -9.21 -20.03 -1.59
CA VAL A 810 -10.58 -20.38 -1.22
C VAL A 810 -11.40 -20.57 -2.48
N ARG A 811 -12.19 -21.63 -2.56
CA ARG A 811 -13.19 -21.82 -3.61
C ARG A 811 -14.36 -22.64 -3.10
N PHE A 812 -15.51 -22.46 -3.69
CA PHE A 812 -16.70 -23.24 -3.40
C PHE A 812 -16.61 -24.68 -3.96
N LYS A 813 -17.35 -25.58 -3.34
CA LYS A 813 -17.51 -26.97 -3.81
C LYS A 813 -18.36 -26.98 -5.07
N THR A 814 -17.99 -27.82 -6.02
CA THR A 814 -18.83 -28.18 -7.17
C THR A 814 -19.95 -29.13 -6.76
N GLY A 815 -20.89 -29.46 -7.65
CA GLY A 815 -21.97 -30.43 -7.41
C GLY A 815 -21.44 -31.80 -6.99
N THR A 816 -20.37 -32.26 -7.63
CA THR A 816 -19.73 -33.54 -7.37
C THR A 816 -18.93 -33.60 -6.07
N GLU A 817 -18.46 -32.46 -5.57
CA GLU A 817 -17.70 -32.35 -4.31
C GLU A 817 -18.60 -32.31 -3.05
N PHE A 818 -19.87 -31.97 -3.17
CA PHE A 818 -20.80 -32.02 -2.06
C PHE A 818 -21.23 -33.46 -1.73
N LYS A 819 -21.12 -33.85 -0.49
CA LYS A 819 -21.55 -35.18 -0.02
C LYS A 819 -23.06 -35.24 0.13
N ARG A 820 -23.66 -36.42 -0.16
CA ARG A 820 -25.10 -36.68 0.02
C ARG A 820 -25.56 -36.45 1.46
N SER A 821 -24.70 -36.69 2.44
CA SER A 821 -24.97 -36.42 3.86
C SER A 821 -25.24 -34.97 4.22
N ASN A 822 -24.91 -34.05 3.30
CA ASN A 822 -25.16 -32.62 3.47
C ASN A 822 -26.43 -32.15 2.75
N LEU A 823 -27.36 -33.05 2.41
CA LEU A 823 -28.67 -32.74 1.86
C LEU A 823 -29.73 -32.79 2.93
N GLY A 824 -30.65 -31.84 2.85
CA GLY A 824 -31.79 -31.75 3.78
C GLY A 824 -31.45 -30.91 5.03
N GLY A 825 -32.43 -30.31 5.63
CA GLY A 825 -32.29 -29.41 6.77
C GLY A 825 -32.63 -27.97 6.41
N GLU A 826 -32.22 -27.06 7.27
CA GLU A 826 -32.44 -25.64 7.10
C GLU A 826 -31.30 -25.02 6.30
N ASN A 827 -31.49 -23.79 5.83
CA ASN A 827 -30.53 -22.99 5.08
C ASN A 827 -30.10 -23.62 3.72
N PHE A 828 -28.85 -23.48 3.32
CA PHE A 828 -28.34 -23.91 2.02
C PHE A 828 -28.53 -25.41 1.77
N ALA A 829 -28.42 -26.25 2.80
CA ALA A 829 -28.53 -27.71 2.68
C ALA A 829 -29.88 -28.17 2.17
N GLY A 830 -30.95 -27.42 2.45
CA GLY A 830 -32.32 -27.68 1.96
C GLY A 830 -32.75 -26.78 0.81
N SER A 831 -31.84 -25.95 0.26
CA SER A 831 -32.14 -24.98 -0.79
C SER A 831 -32.34 -25.66 -2.16
N LEU A 832 -33.00 -24.92 -3.07
CA LEU A 832 -33.17 -25.34 -4.46
C LEU A 832 -31.81 -25.50 -5.15
N MET A 833 -30.89 -24.54 -4.92
CA MET A 833 -29.53 -24.59 -5.44
C MET A 833 -28.82 -25.88 -5.03
N ARG A 834 -28.93 -26.27 -3.76
CA ARG A 834 -28.31 -27.50 -3.27
C ARG A 834 -28.88 -28.76 -3.92
N HIS A 835 -30.20 -28.78 -4.18
CA HIS A 835 -30.85 -29.85 -4.93
C HIS A 835 -30.40 -29.90 -6.39
N VAL A 836 -30.22 -28.73 -7.04
CA VAL A 836 -29.68 -28.66 -8.41
C VAL A 836 -28.24 -29.19 -8.45
N LEU A 837 -27.40 -28.81 -7.49
CA LEU A 837 -26.01 -29.32 -7.41
C LEU A 837 -25.97 -30.85 -7.20
N PHE A 838 -26.92 -31.41 -6.44
CA PHE A 838 -27.00 -32.85 -6.28
C PHE A 838 -27.54 -33.57 -7.55
N ALA A 839 -28.47 -32.95 -8.27
CA ALA A 839 -28.91 -33.44 -9.56
C ALA A 839 -27.76 -33.49 -10.61
N LEU A 840 -26.86 -32.48 -10.55
CA LEU A 840 -25.63 -32.53 -11.36
C LEU A 840 -24.72 -33.69 -10.96
N HIS A 841 -24.54 -33.90 -9.64
CA HIS A 841 -23.79 -35.07 -9.15
C HIS A 841 -24.38 -36.40 -9.64
N GLU A 842 -25.72 -36.58 -9.60
CA GLU A 842 -26.37 -37.80 -10.11
C GLU A 842 -26.20 -37.96 -11.64
N THR A 843 -26.26 -36.80 -12.36
CA THR A 843 -26.06 -36.78 -13.82
C THR A 843 -24.62 -37.19 -14.19
N VAL A 844 -23.61 -36.61 -13.52
CA VAL A 844 -22.19 -36.88 -13.73
C VAL A 844 -21.87 -38.34 -13.33
N SER A 845 -22.25 -38.75 -12.11
CA SER A 845 -21.86 -40.04 -11.56
C SER A 845 -22.50 -41.24 -12.28
N LYS A 846 -23.68 -41.05 -12.89
CA LYS A 846 -24.41 -42.11 -13.64
C LYS A 846 -24.32 -41.91 -15.17
N GLU A 847 -23.60 -40.87 -15.62
CA GLU A 847 -23.49 -40.52 -17.03
C GLU A 847 -24.86 -40.40 -17.73
N ASN A 848 -25.88 -39.98 -17.00
CA ASN A 848 -27.27 -39.95 -17.46
C ASN A 848 -28.08 -38.80 -16.91
N ALA A 849 -28.46 -37.85 -17.75
CA ALA A 849 -29.23 -36.67 -17.38
C ALA A 849 -30.64 -37.02 -16.83
N GLN A 850 -31.24 -38.16 -17.27
CA GLN A 850 -32.54 -38.58 -16.79
C GLN A 850 -32.55 -38.87 -15.27
N GLU A 851 -31.44 -39.32 -14.71
CA GLU A 851 -31.32 -39.54 -13.26
C GLU A 851 -31.37 -38.22 -12.48
N GLY A 852 -30.72 -37.15 -12.98
CA GLY A 852 -30.83 -35.83 -12.43
C GLY A 852 -32.27 -35.26 -12.50
N VAL A 853 -32.98 -35.48 -13.63
CA VAL A 853 -34.40 -35.10 -13.76
C VAL A 853 -35.28 -35.86 -12.78
N ASN A 854 -35.11 -37.18 -12.67
CA ASN A 854 -35.85 -38.03 -11.76
C ASN A 854 -35.65 -37.58 -10.30
N TYR A 855 -34.41 -37.30 -9.92
CA TYR A 855 -34.10 -36.76 -8.60
C TYR A 855 -34.82 -35.44 -8.32
N LEU A 856 -34.71 -34.44 -9.20
CA LEU A 856 -35.34 -33.13 -9.01
C LEU A 856 -36.87 -33.25 -8.89
N ARG A 857 -37.46 -34.08 -9.68
CA ARG A 857 -38.92 -34.33 -9.62
C ARG A 857 -39.41 -34.96 -8.31
N THR A 858 -38.58 -35.84 -7.75
CA THR A 858 -38.93 -36.57 -6.52
C THR A 858 -38.66 -35.73 -5.27
N GLU A 859 -37.58 -35.00 -5.24
CA GLU A 859 -37.05 -34.36 -4.02
C GLU A 859 -37.39 -32.87 -3.95
N VAL A 860 -37.58 -32.19 -5.09
CA VAL A 860 -37.90 -30.76 -5.10
C VAL A 860 -39.41 -30.57 -4.98
N LYS A 861 -39.85 -29.96 -3.89
CA LYS A 861 -41.25 -29.57 -3.73
C LYS A 861 -41.61 -28.56 -4.83
N ASP A 862 -42.75 -28.78 -5.47
CA ASP A 862 -43.24 -27.96 -6.57
C ASP A 862 -42.15 -27.78 -7.69
N PHE A 863 -41.69 -28.90 -8.21
CA PHE A 863 -40.76 -28.94 -9.33
C PHE A 863 -41.23 -28.07 -10.51
N TRP A 864 -42.51 -28.14 -10.85
CA TRP A 864 -43.08 -27.41 -11.97
C TRP A 864 -43.09 -25.88 -11.75
N GLY A 865 -43.41 -25.42 -10.55
CA GLY A 865 -43.32 -23.99 -10.18
C GLY A 865 -41.88 -23.48 -10.18
N ASN A 866 -40.91 -24.33 -9.79
CA ASN A 866 -39.48 -23.99 -9.74
C ASN A 866 -38.72 -24.24 -11.06
N ARG A 867 -39.39 -24.82 -12.08
CA ARG A 867 -38.70 -25.22 -13.34
C ARG A 867 -37.92 -24.10 -13.98
N LYS A 868 -38.46 -22.88 -14.09
CA LYS A 868 -37.77 -21.73 -14.66
C LYS A 868 -36.53 -21.38 -13.86
N LYS A 869 -36.61 -21.36 -12.55
CA LYS A 869 -35.50 -21.08 -11.66
C LYS A 869 -34.40 -22.13 -11.76
N ILE A 870 -34.76 -23.41 -11.80
CA ILE A 870 -33.83 -24.54 -12.03
C ILE A 870 -33.10 -24.35 -13.36
N MET A 871 -33.84 -24.00 -14.42
CA MET A 871 -33.27 -23.78 -15.74
C MET A 871 -32.27 -22.61 -15.77
N GLU A 872 -32.57 -21.49 -15.09
CA GLU A 872 -31.64 -20.36 -14.99
C GLU A 872 -30.37 -20.73 -14.22
N ILE A 873 -30.49 -21.44 -13.10
CA ILE A 873 -29.32 -21.95 -12.36
C ILE A 873 -28.46 -22.86 -13.25
N LEU A 874 -29.04 -23.80 -13.95
CA LEU A 874 -28.32 -24.72 -14.83
C LEU A 874 -27.63 -23.98 -15.99
N ARG A 875 -28.30 -23.01 -16.60
CA ARG A 875 -27.72 -22.18 -17.65
C ARG A 875 -26.55 -21.35 -17.14
N TYR A 876 -26.66 -20.84 -15.91
CA TYR A 876 -25.55 -20.13 -15.28
C TYR A 876 -24.35 -21.05 -15.04
N LEU A 877 -24.57 -22.21 -14.45
CA LEU A 877 -23.52 -23.19 -14.16
C LEU A 877 -22.84 -23.71 -15.44
N ASN A 878 -23.59 -23.90 -16.53
CA ASN A 878 -23.03 -24.29 -17.83
C ASN A 878 -22.00 -23.27 -18.37
N ARG A 879 -22.15 -21.97 -18.07
CA ARG A 879 -21.18 -20.93 -18.49
C ARG A 879 -19.83 -21.01 -17.77
N LEU A 880 -19.70 -21.88 -16.76
CA LEU A 880 -18.42 -22.16 -16.09
C LEU A 880 -17.58 -23.19 -16.85
N ALA A 881 -18.10 -23.78 -17.95
CA ALA A 881 -17.34 -24.67 -18.81
C ALA A 881 -16.22 -23.92 -19.53
N HIS A 882 -15.08 -24.58 -19.71
CA HIS A 882 -13.93 -24.09 -20.47
C HIS A 882 -13.25 -22.83 -19.93
N ILE A 883 -13.37 -22.57 -18.61
CA ILE A 883 -12.61 -21.51 -17.93
C ILE A 883 -11.30 -22.12 -17.44
N ASP A 884 -10.15 -21.69 -17.96
CA ASP A 884 -8.82 -22.27 -17.75
C ASP A 884 -8.45 -22.50 -16.27
N HIS A 885 -8.85 -21.61 -15.38
CA HIS A 885 -8.55 -21.71 -13.93
C HIS A 885 -9.68 -22.35 -13.10
N MET A 886 -10.80 -22.77 -13.73
CA MET A 886 -11.95 -23.42 -13.10
C MET A 886 -12.18 -24.85 -13.62
N THR A 887 -11.12 -25.55 -13.95
CA THR A 887 -11.17 -26.92 -14.51
C THR A 887 -11.97 -27.92 -13.66
N GLN A 888 -12.10 -27.68 -12.35
CA GLN A 888 -12.92 -28.47 -11.44
C GLN A 888 -14.43 -28.43 -11.78
N TRP A 889 -14.87 -27.41 -12.52
CA TRP A 889 -16.26 -27.23 -12.93
C TRP A 889 -16.61 -27.89 -14.27
N GLU A 890 -15.64 -28.38 -15.05
CA GLU A 890 -15.86 -28.84 -16.43
C GLU A 890 -16.95 -29.94 -16.52
N ALA A 891 -16.83 -30.98 -15.71
CA ALA A 891 -17.81 -32.09 -15.71
C ALA A 891 -19.22 -31.63 -15.24
N ASP A 892 -19.29 -30.81 -14.16
CA ASP A 892 -20.57 -30.32 -13.64
C ASP A 892 -21.21 -29.30 -14.60
N ALA A 893 -20.44 -28.49 -15.29
CA ALA A 893 -20.95 -27.51 -16.26
C ALA A 893 -21.47 -28.16 -17.54
N GLU A 894 -20.81 -29.21 -18.06
CA GLU A 894 -21.30 -30.00 -19.17
C GLU A 894 -22.59 -30.79 -18.80
N ALA A 895 -22.59 -31.35 -17.58
CA ALA A 895 -23.78 -31.97 -17.04
C ALA A 895 -24.94 -30.99 -16.87
N ALA A 896 -24.68 -29.74 -16.53
CA ALA A 896 -25.69 -28.69 -16.43
C ALA A 896 -26.39 -28.46 -17.78
N GLN A 897 -25.63 -28.46 -18.88
CA GLN A 897 -26.18 -28.35 -20.23
C GLN A 897 -27.10 -29.51 -20.59
N THR A 898 -26.63 -30.74 -20.35
CA THR A 898 -27.39 -31.95 -20.68
C THR A 898 -28.63 -32.10 -19.83
N LEU A 899 -28.52 -31.78 -18.53
CA LEU A 899 -29.65 -31.79 -17.59
C LEU A 899 -30.69 -30.71 -17.95
N ALA A 900 -30.27 -29.50 -18.32
CA ALA A 900 -31.16 -28.42 -18.79
C ALA A 900 -31.93 -28.88 -20.03
N GLY A 901 -31.24 -29.43 -21.02
CA GLY A 901 -31.89 -29.98 -22.26
C GLY A 901 -32.90 -31.08 -21.92
N ALA A 902 -32.59 -32.01 -21.00
CA ALA A 902 -33.49 -33.05 -20.55
C ALA A 902 -34.75 -32.49 -19.86
N ILE A 903 -34.59 -31.48 -19.00
CA ILE A 903 -35.72 -30.80 -18.31
C ILE A 903 -36.54 -30.00 -19.33
N GLU A 904 -35.95 -29.34 -20.32
CA GLU A 904 -36.65 -28.56 -21.34
C GLU A 904 -37.54 -29.42 -22.23
N ASN A 905 -37.05 -30.62 -22.58
CA ASN A 905 -37.78 -31.60 -23.42
C ASN A 905 -38.73 -32.48 -22.61
N TYR A 906 -38.75 -32.36 -21.28
CA TYR A 906 -39.61 -33.16 -20.43
C TYR A 906 -41.00 -32.55 -20.44
N ASN A 907 -41.93 -33.19 -21.21
CA ASN A 907 -43.34 -32.87 -21.20
C ASN A 907 -44.08 -33.84 -20.23
N ALA A 908 -44.90 -33.27 -19.35
CA ALA A 908 -45.66 -34.04 -18.36
C ALA A 908 -46.67 -34.96 -18.98
#